data_d3bed11003dcb16f562fd6de3afd9cca
#
_entry.id   d3bed11003dcb16f562fd6de3afd9cca
#
_cell.length_a   1.000
_cell.length_b   1.000
_cell.length_c   1.000
_cell.angle_alpha   90.00
_cell.angle_beta   90.00
_cell.angle_gamma   90.00
#
_symmetry.space_group_name_H-M   'P 1'
#
loop_
_entity.id
_entity.type
_entity.pdbx_description
1 polymer ?
#
loop_
_entity_poly.entity_id
_entity_poly.type
_entity_poly.pdbx_seq_one_letter_code
_entity_poly.pdbx_strand_id
1 'polypeptide(L)'
;MTDNTIRACLGNFIVEYGAHPATQRSCRNSVAKVSLARGSAFGPSALFLFLASAVSLVQGSETAAANDNAANDRIEETVVVASRTPDLIDQIGVSVTVLDQDAMRAFGYPDLGSLLDTQPGVTVTMDGGYGKAAAVRIRGEEGYRTRIVLDGINIADPSSPQISPRVEHLVSSGLSRVEILRGPQGLMWGADAGGVILMSTTDAQSTTGASGFFEAGGNDFYQGSVKGSLVTDRVRASLSLSQLGTEGINAREIDNVNPDRDGYENTTAHGALATQLNEMIALDFAATDISGENEYDGCYDTLTFALIHDCDDDYEQRAWRAGATLTSERHSLTLAITSSETERAFFSAGQRSYTTTGDTETLSLLGTWRATDATRVTYGIDQEEQSLSDGSTDWARDNTGWYLEIQQQWGSAVVTAGWRRDDNDDFGEHDSWRISARYNLSQLASGWAIRAASGTGFRAPSLYEIAYNNGPFAYPPASGTPLLEEQSNGWEVALIGGISALAFEVIWFDQSIENEIIFDLATYSGYLQSFGESEADGLEVVASLPLSDNWSIDGNVTWMDAVQQNGADRPYRPEKTGRVSLTWENAALSARLTARHTGKATGPFGASIGETTTLDLAGRWTISPRLSIEARLLNLTDHDDQQLPGYFMPGFTAYLGARIKL
;
A
#
# COMPACT_ATOMS: atom_id res chain seq x y z
N MET A 1 41.66 10.41 15.41
CA MET A 1 42.45 10.55 14.19
C MET A 1 42.27 9.32 13.36
N THR A 2 41.28 9.32 12.56
CA THR A 2 41.13 8.66 11.24
C THR A 2 39.70 8.90 10.81
N ASP A 3 39.62 9.78 9.88
CA ASP A 3 38.43 10.17 9.14
C ASP A 3 38.02 8.97 8.25
N ASN A 4 36.92 8.36 8.51
CA ASN A 4 36.31 7.37 7.62
C ASN A 4 35.01 7.95 7.08
N THR A 5 35.14 8.67 5.99
CA THR A 5 34.05 9.18 5.17
C THR A 5 33.34 8.00 4.52
N ILE A 6 32.13 7.75 4.91
CA ILE A 6 31.22 6.77 4.28
C ILE A 6 30.73 7.40 2.96
N ARG A 7 31.18 6.87 1.83
CA ARG A 7 30.63 7.23 0.52
C ARG A 7 29.43 6.34 0.24
N ALA A 8 28.24 6.88 0.34
CA ALA A 8 27.07 6.26 -0.26
C ALA A 8 27.17 6.50 -1.79
N CYS A 9 27.27 5.42 -2.57
CA CYS A 9 27.25 5.50 -4.02
C CYS A 9 25.82 5.54 -4.53
N LEU A 10 25.32 6.74 -4.82
CA LEU A 10 24.32 6.94 -5.87
C LEU A 10 25.09 7.17 -7.16
N GLY A 11 24.79 6.34 -8.21
CA GLY A 11 25.58 6.31 -9.43
C GLY A 11 25.59 7.62 -10.20
N ASN A 12 26.77 8.11 -10.52
CA ASN A 12 26.99 9.24 -11.39
C ASN A 12 27.25 8.78 -12.81
N PHE A 13 26.42 9.24 -13.74
CA PHE A 13 26.67 9.11 -15.16
C PHE A 13 27.55 10.27 -15.65
N ILE A 14 28.69 9.95 -16.23
CA ILE A 14 29.48 10.91 -17.03
C ILE A 14 29.33 10.49 -18.48
N VAL A 15 28.86 11.42 -19.31
CA VAL A 15 28.77 11.27 -20.77
C VAL A 15 30.07 11.71 -21.40
N GLU A 16 30.79 10.80 -22.08
CA GLU A 16 31.78 11.17 -23.10
C GLU A 16 31.30 10.76 -24.49
N TYR A 17 31.28 11.73 -25.40
CA TYR A 17 30.97 11.58 -26.80
C TYR A 17 32.07 10.83 -27.56
N GLY A 18 31.73 9.79 -28.28
CA GLY A 18 32.59 9.14 -29.29
C GLY A 18 31.78 8.43 -30.37
N ALA A 19 31.97 8.85 -31.63
CA ALA A 19 31.13 8.57 -32.79
C ALA A 19 31.39 7.28 -33.51
N HIS A 20 30.30 6.58 -33.96
CA HIS A 20 30.07 5.80 -35.19
C HIS A 20 30.83 4.47 -35.48
N PRO A 21 30.33 3.61 -36.41
CA PRO A 21 28.97 3.23 -36.84
C PRO A 21 28.75 1.70 -37.10
N ALA A 22 27.52 1.36 -37.44
CA ALA A 22 27.09 0.38 -38.47
C ALA A 22 26.57 -1.00 -38.05
N THR A 23 25.25 -1.14 -38.28
CA THR A 23 24.51 -2.22 -38.95
C THR A 23 24.50 -3.64 -38.40
N GLN A 24 23.31 -4.04 -37.88
CA GLN A 24 22.68 -5.29 -38.42
C GLN A 24 21.14 -5.25 -38.21
N ARG A 25 20.43 -5.58 -39.28
CA ARG A 25 18.99 -5.73 -39.36
C ARG A 25 18.56 -7.09 -38.84
N SER A 26 17.57 -7.11 -37.98
CA SER A 26 16.73 -8.29 -37.77
C SER A 26 15.28 -7.88 -37.86
N CYS A 27 14.55 -8.54 -38.76
CA CYS A 27 13.10 -8.34 -38.94
C CYS A 27 12.34 -8.89 -37.74
N ARG A 28 11.56 -8.08 -37.07
CA ARG A 28 10.47 -8.53 -36.23
C ARG A 28 9.15 -7.97 -36.73
N ASN A 29 8.15 -8.83 -36.69
CA ASN A 29 6.79 -8.61 -37.14
C ASN A 29 6.12 -7.44 -36.40
N SER A 30 5.62 -6.50 -37.15
CA SER A 30 4.84 -5.36 -36.66
C SER A 30 3.45 -5.81 -36.25
N VAL A 31 3.18 -5.77 -34.95
CA VAL A 31 1.83 -5.59 -34.43
C VAL A 31 1.57 -4.08 -34.40
N ALA A 32 0.45 -3.66 -35.00
CA ALA A 32 0.11 -2.25 -35.16
C ALA A 32 -0.02 -1.56 -33.81
N LYS A 33 0.92 -0.69 -33.48
CA LYS A 33 0.77 0.28 -32.37
C LYS A 33 -0.28 1.31 -32.78
N VAL A 34 -1.40 1.34 -32.07
CA VAL A 34 -2.33 2.50 -32.09
C VAL A 34 -1.67 3.58 -31.23
N SER A 35 -0.93 4.46 -31.90
CA SER A 35 -0.40 5.67 -31.29
C SER A 35 -1.54 6.67 -31.10
N LEU A 36 -2.01 6.86 -29.88
CA LEU A 36 -2.80 8.01 -29.51
C LEU A 36 -1.85 9.21 -29.36
N ALA A 37 -2.09 10.21 -30.20
CA ALA A 37 -1.30 11.43 -30.28
C ALA A 37 -1.22 12.12 -28.90
N ARG A 38 0.00 12.47 -28.49
CA ARG A 38 0.29 13.35 -27.36
C ARG A 38 -0.41 14.69 -27.57
N GLY A 39 -1.50 14.92 -26.82
CA GLY A 39 -2.16 16.22 -26.69
C GLY A 39 -1.81 16.78 -25.33
N SER A 40 -0.98 17.81 -25.33
CA SER A 40 -0.60 18.58 -24.17
C SER A 40 -1.78 19.33 -23.55
N ALA A 41 -1.77 19.40 -22.21
CA ALA A 41 -2.37 20.43 -21.36
C ALA A 41 -3.91 20.36 -21.18
N PHE A 42 -4.32 19.66 -20.12
CA PHE A 42 -5.47 20.11 -19.35
C PHE A 42 -4.96 20.73 -18.03
N GLY A 43 -4.87 22.05 -17.98
CA GLY A 43 -4.60 22.77 -16.77
C GLY A 43 -5.74 22.63 -15.74
N PRO A 44 -5.49 22.77 -14.43
CA PRO A 44 -6.47 22.52 -13.37
C PRO A 44 -7.75 23.38 -13.44
N SER A 45 -7.79 24.41 -14.26
CA SER A 45 -8.95 25.30 -14.40
C SER A 45 -10.14 24.72 -15.20
N ALA A 46 -9.97 23.63 -15.95
CA ALA A 46 -11.04 23.05 -16.75
C ALA A 46 -11.91 22.05 -15.95
N LEU A 47 -11.40 21.48 -14.88
CA LEU A 47 -12.11 20.50 -14.06
C LEU A 47 -13.17 21.13 -13.14
N PHE A 48 -12.97 22.39 -12.73
CA PHE A 48 -13.94 23.12 -11.90
C PHE A 48 -15.26 23.46 -12.58
N LEU A 49 -15.28 23.54 -13.91
CA LEU A 49 -16.50 23.89 -14.70
C LEU A 49 -17.43 22.69 -14.94
N PHE A 50 -16.93 21.45 -14.87
CA PHE A 50 -17.77 20.27 -15.05
C PHE A 50 -18.53 19.86 -13.78
N LEU A 51 -18.01 20.12 -12.59
CA LEU A 51 -18.69 19.85 -11.31
C LEU A 51 -19.87 20.81 -11.04
N ALA A 52 -19.81 22.04 -11.54
CA ALA A 52 -20.89 23.02 -11.37
C ALA A 52 -22.13 22.69 -12.21
N SER A 53 -21.98 21.91 -13.31
CA SER A 53 -23.08 21.56 -14.21
C SER A 53 -23.87 20.31 -13.77
N ALA A 54 -23.25 19.42 -12.97
CA ALA A 54 -23.90 18.18 -12.52
C ALA A 54 -24.84 18.37 -11.31
N VAL A 55 -24.68 19.46 -10.55
CA VAL A 55 -25.47 19.74 -9.34
C VAL A 55 -26.88 20.23 -9.64
N SER A 56 -27.18 20.64 -10.87
CA SER A 56 -28.49 21.25 -11.23
C SER A 56 -29.58 20.26 -11.59
N LEU A 57 -29.37 18.94 -11.55
CA LEU A 57 -30.32 17.92 -12.04
C LEU A 57 -30.95 17.02 -10.96
N VAL A 58 -30.69 17.25 -9.67
CA VAL A 58 -31.32 16.46 -8.60
C VAL A 58 -32.17 17.35 -7.70
N GLN A 59 -33.32 17.77 -8.21
CA GLN A 59 -34.44 18.19 -7.37
C GLN A 59 -35.65 17.30 -7.69
N GLY A 60 -35.98 16.41 -6.76
CA GLY A 60 -37.30 15.76 -6.74
C GLY A 60 -37.27 14.27 -6.43
N SER A 61 -37.32 13.90 -5.15
CA SER A 61 -38.43 13.13 -4.56
C SER A 61 -38.15 12.85 -3.09
N GLU A 62 -39.00 13.40 -2.25
CA GLU A 62 -39.11 13.05 -0.83
C GLU A 62 -39.97 11.81 -0.64
N THR A 63 -39.65 11.16 0.51
CA THR A 63 -40.48 10.26 1.33
C THR A 63 -40.49 8.77 1.05
N ALA A 64 -39.75 8.06 1.92
CA ALA A 64 -40.29 6.86 2.56
C ALA A 64 -39.70 6.77 3.97
N ALA A 65 -40.57 6.86 4.97
CA ALA A 65 -40.25 6.70 6.38
C ALA A 65 -39.82 5.26 6.65
N ALA A 66 -38.62 5.10 7.20
CA ALA A 66 -38.12 3.83 7.69
C ALA A 66 -38.72 3.55 9.09
N ASN A 67 -39.31 2.39 9.25
CA ASN A 67 -39.71 1.84 10.53
C ASN A 67 -38.45 1.44 11.33
N ASP A 68 -38.20 2.18 12.40
CA ASP A 68 -37.32 1.77 13.49
C ASP A 68 -37.93 0.61 14.26
N ASN A 69 -37.48 -0.62 14.04
CA ASN A 69 -37.50 -1.74 14.99
C ASN A 69 -36.83 -2.99 14.35
N ALA A 70 -35.51 -2.94 14.18
CA ALA A 70 -34.68 -4.13 13.97
C ALA A 70 -33.22 -3.84 14.40
N ALA A 71 -33.07 -3.29 15.59
CA ALA A 71 -31.77 -3.23 16.25
C ALA A 71 -31.63 -4.49 17.11
N ASN A 72 -31.21 -5.57 16.51
CA ASN A 72 -30.43 -6.69 17.10
C ASN A 72 -30.32 -7.80 16.06
N ASP A 73 -29.10 -8.23 15.77
CA ASP A 73 -28.66 -9.31 14.87
C ASP A 73 -28.37 -8.93 13.41
N ARG A 74 -27.67 -7.84 13.17
CA ARG A 74 -26.78 -7.76 12.02
C ARG A 74 -25.34 -7.74 12.54
N ILE A 75 -24.73 -8.90 12.63
CA ILE A 75 -23.30 -9.01 12.38
C ILE A 75 -23.19 -8.51 10.93
N GLU A 76 -22.65 -7.31 10.73
CA GLU A 76 -22.38 -6.81 9.38
C GLU A 76 -21.44 -7.84 8.76
N GLU A 77 -21.91 -8.54 7.72
CA GLU A 77 -21.11 -9.50 6.98
C GLU A 77 -20.01 -8.70 6.24
N THR A 78 -18.84 -8.62 6.85
CA THR A 78 -17.70 -7.96 6.24
C THR A 78 -17.22 -8.78 5.06
N VAL A 79 -17.39 -8.25 3.86
CA VAL A 79 -16.90 -8.85 2.62
C VAL A 79 -15.47 -8.37 2.38
N VAL A 80 -14.57 -9.26 2.01
CA VAL A 80 -13.15 -8.98 1.70
C VAL A 80 -12.76 -9.59 0.36
N VAL A 81 -11.66 -9.13 -0.24
CA VAL A 81 -11.23 -9.54 -1.59
C VAL A 81 -9.89 -10.29 -1.55
N ALA A 82 -9.66 -11.05 -0.47
CA ALA A 82 -8.40 -11.79 -0.25
C ALA A 82 -8.01 -12.76 -1.38
N SER A 83 -8.99 -13.35 -2.06
CA SER A 83 -8.78 -14.24 -3.20
C SER A 83 -9.16 -13.59 -4.54
N ARG A 84 -8.99 -12.27 -4.67
CA ARG A 84 -9.39 -11.45 -5.84
C ARG A 84 -10.89 -11.55 -6.17
N THR A 85 -11.66 -12.22 -5.32
CA THR A 85 -13.12 -12.37 -5.41
C THR A 85 -13.74 -12.02 -4.06
N PRO A 86 -14.93 -11.39 -4.06
CA PRO A 86 -15.61 -11.06 -2.82
C PRO A 86 -15.92 -12.34 -2.00
N ASP A 87 -15.55 -12.32 -0.72
CA ASP A 87 -15.79 -13.41 0.22
C ASP A 87 -16.14 -12.86 1.60
N LEU A 88 -16.86 -13.65 2.41
CA LEU A 88 -17.15 -13.26 3.78
C LEU A 88 -15.90 -13.47 4.65
N ILE A 89 -15.59 -12.55 5.54
CA ILE A 89 -14.42 -12.64 6.42
C ILE A 89 -14.46 -13.89 7.31
N ASP A 90 -15.64 -14.39 7.63
CA ASP A 90 -15.84 -15.61 8.41
C ASP A 90 -15.63 -16.92 7.60
N GLN A 91 -15.38 -16.83 6.30
CA GLN A 91 -15.03 -17.94 5.41
C GLN A 91 -13.57 -17.94 4.98
N ILE A 92 -12.77 -16.95 5.43
CA ILE A 92 -11.38 -16.78 5.05
C ILE A 92 -10.44 -17.39 6.08
N GLY A 93 -9.48 -18.18 5.60
CA GLY A 93 -8.48 -18.87 6.40
C GLY A 93 -7.18 -18.07 6.64
N VAL A 94 -7.02 -16.86 6.09
CA VAL A 94 -5.85 -15.99 6.24
C VAL A 94 -6.15 -14.76 7.09
N SER A 95 -5.11 -14.15 7.65
CA SER A 95 -5.22 -12.90 8.43
C SER A 95 -5.53 -11.72 7.55
N VAL A 96 -6.65 -11.06 7.79
CA VAL A 96 -7.09 -9.85 7.08
C VAL A 96 -7.49 -8.78 8.07
N THR A 97 -7.02 -7.56 7.87
CA THR A 97 -7.51 -6.36 8.55
C THR A 97 -8.28 -5.52 7.55
N VAL A 98 -9.42 -5.00 7.95
CA VAL A 98 -10.28 -4.16 7.11
C VAL A 98 -10.46 -2.81 7.79
N LEU A 99 -10.19 -1.74 7.04
CA LEU A 99 -10.48 -0.36 7.42
C LEU A 99 -11.49 0.21 6.43
N ASP A 100 -12.66 0.50 6.88
CA ASP A 100 -13.64 1.28 6.14
C ASP A 100 -13.38 2.79 6.26
N GLN A 101 -14.15 3.59 5.57
CA GLN A 101 -13.99 5.03 5.57
C GLN A 101 -14.19 5.67 6.96
N ASP A 102 -15.10 5.13 7.78
CA ASP A 102 -15.36 5.68 9.11
C ASP A 102 -14.24 5.31 10.09
N ALA A 103 -13.69 4.11 10.01
CA ALA A 103 -12.49 3.70 10.76
C ALA A 103 -11.28 4.57 10.38
N MET A 104 -11.01 4.79 9.09
CA MET A 104 -9.93 5.67 8.63
C MET A 104 -10.08 7.09 9.16
N ARG A 105 -11.29 7.66 9.10
CA ARG A 105 -11.59 8.99 9.64
C ARG A 105 -11.46 9.08 11.15
N ALA A 106 -11.79 8.00 11.87
CA ALA A 106 -11.66 7.97 13.32
C ALA A 106 -10.20 8.03 13.79
N PHE A 107 -9.26 7.49 13.01
CA PHE A 107 -7.83 7.66 13.26
C PHE A 107 -7.35 9.08 12.91
N GLY A 108 -7.84 9.65 11.81
CA GLY A 108 -7.56 11.04 11.42
C GLY A 108 -6.19 11.26 10.77
N TYR A 109 -5.49 10.23 10.31
CA TYR A 109 -4.24 10.39 9.58
C TYR A 109 -4.50 10.69 8.10
N PRO A 110 -3.89 11.75 7.52
CA PRO A 110 -4.09 12.12 6.12
C PRO A 110 -3.29 11.23 5.16
N ASP A 111 -2.12 10.76 5.57
CA ASP A 111 -1.27 9.86 4.80
C ASP A 111 -1.57 8.38 5.10
N LEU A 112 -1.31 7.54 4.11
CA LEU A 112 -1.55 6.12 4.24
C LEU A 112 -0.55 5.46 5.19
N GLY A 113 0.72 5.88 5.19
CA GLY A 113 1.77 5.30 6.02
C GLY A 113 1.44 5.36 7.51
N SER A 114 1.09 6.54 8.03
CA SER A 114 0.69 6.71 9.43
C SER A 114 -0.56 5.89 9.80
N LEU A 115 -1.52 5.75 8.87
CA LEU A 115 -2.70 4.91 9.08
C LEU A 115 -2.32 3.43 9.18
N LEU A 116 -1.46 2.94 8.29
CA LEU A 116 -1.00 1.55 8.25
C LEU A 116 -0.17 1.19 9.49
N ASP A 117 0.66 2.09 10.01
CA ASP A 117 1.46 1.90 11.22
C ASP A 117 0.62 1.65 12.49
N THR A 118 -0.67 1.95 12.44
CA THR A 118 -1.59 1.62 13.53
C THR A 118 -2.13 0.19 13.47
N GLN A 119 -1.82 -0.58 12.42
CA GLN A 119 -2.44 -1.88 12.19
C GLN A 119 -1.58 -3.04 12.73
N PRO A 120 -2.19 -4.16 13.15
CA PRO A 120 -1.46 -5.30 13.69
C PRO A 120 -0.51 -5.89 12.65
N GLY A 121 0.72 -6.21 13.08
CA GLY A 121 1.75 -6.82 12.22
C GLY A 121 2.30 -5.89 11.13
N VAL A 122 1.98 -4.60 11.17
CA VAL A 122 2.48 -3.59 10.23
C VAL A 122 3.40 -2.62 10.95
N THR A 123 4.53 -2.30 10.35
CA THR A 123 5.43 -1.23 10.78
C THR A 123 5.77 -0.35 9.60
N VAL A 124 5.83 0.95 9.84
CA VAL A 124 6.22 1.93 8.83
C VAL A 124 7.42 2.70 9.36
N THR A 125 8.45 2.84 8.52
CA THR A 125 9.57 3.74 8.81
C THR A 125 9.58 4.86 7.79
N MET A 126 9.74 6.09 8.28
CA MET A 126 9.83 7.30 7.45
C MET A 126 11.08 8.09 7.84
N ASP A 127 11.65 8.79 6.90
CA ASP A 127 12.81 9.68 7.12
C ASP A 127 12.39 11.15 7.28
N GLY A 128 11.29 11.38 7.96
CA GLY A 128 10.74 12.70 8.25
C GLY A 128 9.22 12.74 8.27
N GLY A 129 8.66 13.91 7.99
CA GLY A 129 7.23 14.15 7.93
C GLY A 129 6.55 13.67 6.66
N TYR A 130 5.51 14.39 6.23
CA TYR A 130 4.76 14.05 5.01
C TYR A 130 5.65 14.12 3.77
N GLY A 131 5.44 13.19 2.83
CA GLY A 131 6.14 13.11 1.56
C GLY A 131 7.55 12.51 1.63
N LYS A 132 8.10 12.31 2.82
CA LYS A 132 9.43 11.71 2.99
C LYS A 132 9.38 10.21 2.77
N ALA A 133 10.48 9.65 2.27
CA ALA A 133 10.55 8.24 1.89
C ALA A 133 10.03 7.33 3.01
N ALA A 134 9.13 6.43 2.64
CA ALA A 134 8.44 5.55 3.57
C ALA A 134 8.54 4.09 3.15
N ALA A 135 8.77 3.20 4.12
CA ALA A 135 8.76 1.76 3.90
C ALA A 135 7.74 1.07 4.81
N VAL A 136 6.74 0.45 4.21
CA VAL A 136 5.72 -0.35 4.90
C VAL A 136 6.17 -1.80 4.96
N ARG A 137 6.24 -2.35 6.16
CA ARG A 137 6.65 -3.75 6.41
C ARG A 137 5.52 -4.51 7.06
N ILE A 138 5.18 -5.64 6.48
CA ILE A 138 4.18 -6.56 7.04
C ILE A 138 4.92 -7.76 7.64
N ARG A 139 4.79 -7.98 8.96
CA ARG A 139 5.46 -9.07 9.70
C ARG A 139 6.96 -9.14 9.45
N GLY A 140 7.63 -7.97 9.41
CA GLY A 140 9.07 -7.88 9.20
C GLY A 140 9.56 -8.07 7.77
N GLU A 141 8.67 -8.30 6.79
CA GLU A 141 9.04 -8.29 5.37
C GLU A 141 9.46 -6.89 4.92
N GLU A 142 10.32 -6.81 3.91
CA GLU A 142 10.71 -5.51 3.35
C GLU A 142 9.55 -4.85 2.60
N GLY A 143 9.57 -3.51 2.51
CA GLY A 143 8.53 -2.76 1.82
C GLY A 143 8.37 -3.15 0.36
N TYR A 144 9.44 -3.54 -0.30
CA TYR A 144 9.44 -4.04 -1.68
C TYR A 144 8.91 -5.49 -1.84
N ARG A 145 8.55 -6.16 -0.73
CA ARG A 145 7.78 -7.41 -0.71
C ARG A 145 6.33 -7.19 -0.27
N THR A 146 5.89 -5.93 -0.22
CA THR A 146 4.50 -5.56 0.06
C THR A 146 3.85 -5.03 -1.20
N ARG A 147 2.94 -5.80 -1.78
CA ARG A 147 2.19 -5.37 -2.96
C ARG A 147 1.05 -4.44 -2.56
N ILE A 148 0.96 -3.27 -3.19
CA ILE A 148 -0.17 -2.35 -3.01
C ILE A 148 -0.99 -2.29 -4.29
N VAL A 149 -2.30 -2.49 -4.14
CA VAL A 149 -3.25 -2.52 -5.25
C VAL A 149 -4.35 -1.50 -5.00
N LEU A 150 -4.50 -0.54 -5.89
CA LEU A 150 -5.55 0.48 -5.85
C LEU A 150 -6.59 0.22 -6.94
N ASP A 151 -7.84 -0.02 -6.55
CA ASP A 151 -8.95 -0.34 -7.48
C ASP A 151 -8.61 -1.45 -8.50
N GLY A 152 -7.80 -2.44 -8.07
CA GLY A 152 -7.35 -3.56 -8.89
C GLY A 152 -6.13 -3.27 -9.78
N ILE A 153 -5.45 -2.14 -9.60
CA ILE A 153 -4.23 -1.75 -10.31
C ILE A 153 -3.03 -1.92 -9.37
N ASN A 154 -2.00 -2.64 -9.79
CA ASN A 154 -0.71 -2.65 -9.08
C ASN A 154 -0.03 -1.29 -9.26
N ILE A 155 0.26 -0.60 -8.16
CA ILE A 155 0.85 0.73 -8.15
C ILE A 155 2.32 0.75 -7.70
N ALA A 156 2.99 -0.41 -7.72
CA ALA A 156 4.42 -0.47 -7.49
C ALA A 156 5.20 0.21 -8.64
N ASP A 157 6.33 0.82 -8.32
CA ASP A 157 7.21 1.49 -9.28
C ASP A 157 8.32 0.51 -9.74
N PRO A 158 8.26 -0.04 -10.96
CA PRO A 158 9.27 -0.97 -11.45
C PRO A 158 10.62 -0.29 -11.75
N SER A 159 10.69 1.05 -11.80
CA SER A 159 11.94 1.79 -11.96
C SER A 159 12.72 2.00 -10.66
N SER A 160 12.14 1.64 -9.52
CA SER A 160 12.83 1.69 -8.22
C SER A 160 13.97 0.67 -8.16
N PRO A 161 15.04 0.96 -7.40
CA PRO A 161 16.11 -0.02 -7.14
C PRO A 161 15.59 -1.36 -6.63
N GLN A 162 14.50 -1.32 -5.87
CA GLN A 162 13.69 -2.47 -5.48
C GLN A 162 12.25 -2.07 -5.77
N ILE A 163 11.52 -2.91 -6.50
CA ILE A 163 10.12 -2.60 -6.89
C ILE A 163 9.31 -2.37 -5.63
N SER A 164 8.94 -1.12 -5.37
CA SER A 164 8.31 -0.70 -4.13
C SER A 164 7.18 0.29 -4.42
N PRO A 165 6.04 0.15 -3.75
CA PRO A 165 5.02 1.19 -3.79
C PRO A 165 5.54 2.44 -3.07
N ARG A 166 5.25 3.61 -3.63
CA ARG A 166 5.61 4.92 -3.06
C ARG A 166 4.54 5.38 -2.09
N VAL A 167 4.58 4.80 -0.88
CA VAL A 167 3.54 4.99 0.15
C VAL A 167 3.48 6.42 0.65
N GLU A 168 4.59 7.13 0.62
CA GLU A 168 4.73 8.54 0.98
C GLU A 168 3.84 9.47 0.16
N HIS A 169 3.49 9.08 -1.07
CA HIS A 169 2.61 9.85 -1.94
C HIS A 169 1.13 9.43 -1.86
N LEU A 170 0.81 8.40 -1.07
CA LEU A 170 -0.55 7.89 -0.94
C LEU A 170 -1.29 8.59 0.20
N VAL A 171 -2.36 9.29 -0.15
CA VAL A 171 -3.21 9.98 0.81
C VAL A 171 -4.47 9.17 1.12
N SER A 172 -4.96 9.23 2.36
CA SER A 172 -6.16 8.52 2.80
C SER A 172 -7.46 9.15 2.26
N SER A 173 -7.39 10.42 1.84
CA SER A 173 -8.53 11.12 1.25
C SER A 173 -8.89 10.53 -0.12
N GLY A 174 -10.18 10.32 -0.37
CA GLY A 174 -10.65 9.63 -1.59
C GLY A 174 -10.82 8.13 -1.41
N LEU A 175 -10.08 7.48 -0.53
CA LEU A 175 -10.25 6.06 -0.24
C LEU A 175 -11.58 5.81 0.50
N SER A 176 -12.18 4.68 0.20
CA SER A 176 -13.38 4.18 0.86
C SER A 176 -13.09 2.96 1.72
N ARG A 177 -12.02 2.23 1.39
CA ARG A 177 -11.67 0.97 2.06
C ARG A 177 -10.19 0.65 1.88
N VAL A 178 -9.59 0.06 2.93
CA VAL A 178 -8.26 -0.55 2.91
C VAL A 178 -8.35 -1.94 3.52
N GLU A 179 -7.82 -2.95 2.83
CA GLU A 179 -7.69 -4.32 3.34
C GLU A 179 -6.20 -4.68 3.39
N ILE A 180 -5.76 -5.28 4.50
CA ILE A 180 -4.37 -5.69 4.70
C ILE A 180 -4.34 -7.19 4.88
N LEU A 181 -3.76 -7.90 3.90
CA LEU A 181 -3.54 -9.34 3.95
C LEU A 181 -2.12 -9.60 4.42
N ARG A 182 -1.99 -10.35 5.52
CA ARG A 182 -0.69 -10.65 6.12
C ARG A 182 -0.18 -12.03 5.72
N GLY A 183 1.14 -12.17 5.64
CA GLY A 183 1.84 -13.38 5.21
C GLY A 183 1.86 -13.57 3.68
N PRO A 184 2.52 -14.62 3.18
CA PRO A 184 2.74 -14.84 1.75
C PRO A 184 1.43 -14.97 0.96
N GLN A 185 1.28 -14.16 -0.08
CA GLN A 185 0.10 -14.08 -0.95
C GLN A 185 0.40 -14.42 -2.41
N GLY A 186 1.53 -15.05 -2.69
CA GLY A 186 1.99 -15.37 -4.05
C GLY A 186 0.97 -16.09 -4.92
N LEU A 187 0.14 -16.97 -4.34
CA LEU A 187 -0.90 -17.69 -5.06
C LEU A 187 -1.82 -16.78 -5.89
N MET A 188 -2.34 -15.73 -5.29
CA MET A 188 -3.36 -14.89 -5.96
C MET A 188 -2.76 -13.62 -6.58
N TRP A 189 -1.59 -13.19 -6.10
CA TRP A 189 -1.04 -11.88 -6.44
C TRP A 189 0.31 -11.96 -7.19
N GLY A 190 0.92 -13.16 -7.30
CA GLY A 190 2.18 -13.37 -7.99
C GLY A 190 3.38 -12.85 -7.21
N ALA A 191 4.34 -12.27 -7.94
CA ALA A 191 5.57 -11.75 -7.37
C ALA A 191 5.33 -10.59 -6.37
N ASP A 192 6.31 -10.35 -5.49
CA ASP A 192 6.37 -9.24 -4.55
C ASP A 192 5.19 -9.19 -3.55
N ALA A 193 4.58 -10.36 -3.28
CA ALA A 193 3.41 -10.49 -2.43
C ALA A 193 3.70 -11.23 -1.11
N GLY A 194 4.71 -10.79 -0.35
CA GLY A 194 4.95 -11.19 1.04
C GLY A 194 3.85 -10.71 2.00
N GLY A 195 3.18 -9.63 1.63
CA GLY A 195 1.91 -9.14 2.14
C GLY A 195 1.22 -8.31 1.06
N VAL A 196 -0.10 -8.09 1.20
CA VAL A 196 -0.86 -7.31 0.20
C VAL A 196 -1.75 -6.29 0.89
N ILE A 197 -1.73 -5.06 0.37
CA ILE A 197 -2.62 -3.97 0.78
C ILE A 197 -3.53 -3.63 -0.40
N LEU A 198 -4.82 -3.83 -0.21
CA LEU A 198 -5.85 -3.52 -1.20
C LEU A 198 -6.54 -2.23 -0.80
N MET A 199 -6.59 -1.29 -1.72
CA MET A 199 -7.26 0.00 -1.53
C MET A 199 -8.39 0.14 -2.55
N SER A 200 -9.51 0.69 -2.12
CA SER A 200 -10.65 0.98 -2.99
C SER A 200 -11.14 2.40 -2.79
N THR A 201 -11.42 3.10 -3.90
CA THR A 201 -12.02 4.44 -3.90
C THR A 201 -13.55 4.39 -3.86
N THR A 202 -14.13 3.22 -4.18
CA THR A 202 -15.57 2.94 -4.09
C THR A 202 -15.86 1.87 -3.07
N ASP A 203 -17.04 1.93 -2.43
CA ASP A 203 -17.54 0.92 -1.53
C ASP A 203 -18.95 0.50 -1.95
N ALA A 204 -19.32 -0.74 -1.60
CA ALA A 204 -20.68 -1.27 -1.81
C ALA A 204 -21.75 -0.45 -1.07
N GLN A 205 -21.39 0.17 0.05
CA GLN A 205 -22.27 1.01 0.88
C GLN A 205 -22.32 2.47 0.43
N SER A 206 -21.57 2.88 -0.60
CA SER A 206 -21.58 4.24 -1.12
C SER A 206 -22.99 4.66 -1.56
N THR A 207 -23.36 5.89 -1.22
CA THR A 207 -24.64 6.51 -1.61
C THR A 207 -24.39 7.68 -2.56
N THR A 208 -25.43 8.09 -3.31
CA THR A 208 -25.34 9.31 -4.12
C THR A 208 -25.19 10.53 -3.24
N GLY A 209 -24.19 11.38 -3.52
CA GLY A 209 -23.92 12.59 -2.77
C GLY A 209 -22.58 13.21 -3.12
N ALA A 210 -22.32 14.35 -2.53
CA ALA A 210 -21.03 15.02 -2.63
C ALA A 210 -20.54 15.46 -1.25
N SER A 211 -19.23 15.56 -1.08
CA SER A 211 -18.62 16.08 0.14
C SER A 211 -17.38 16.89 -0.16
N GLY A 212 -17.12 17.89 0.65
CA GLY A 212 -15.89 18.66 0.65
C GLY A 212 -15.28 18.62 2.05
N PHE A 213 -13.97 18.62 2.12
CA PHE A 213 -13.18 18.68 3.35
C PHE A 213 -12.07 19.70 3.19
N PHE A 214 -11.80 20.47 4.21
CA PHE A 214 -10.64 21.35 4.31
C PHE A 214 -10.11 21.30 5.74
N GLU A 215 -8.79 21.26 5.88
CA GLU A 215 -8.06 21.25 7.14
C GLU A 215 -6.80 22.09 7.01
N ALA A 216 -6.39 22.73 8.11
CA ALA A 216 -5.12 23.44 8.23
C ALA A 216 -4.51 23.18 9.62
N GLY A 217 -3.19 23.30 9.75
CA GLY A 217 -2.52 22.98 11.00
C GLY A 217 -1.08 23.42 11.11
N GLY A 218 -0.33 22.80 12.01
CA GLY A 218 1.07 23.08 12.26
C GLY A 218 1.95 22.82 11.05
N ASN A 219 3.13 23.42 11.01
CA ASN A 219 4.10 23.35 9.91
C ASN A 219 3.52 23.82 8.56
N ASP A 220 2.67 24.86 8.61
CA ASP A 220 1.95 25.43 7.47
C ASP A 220 1.18 24.38 6.64
N PHE A 221 0.73 23.30 7.32
CA PHE A 221 -0.03 22.23 6.71
C PHE A 221 -1.40 22.70 6.26
N TYR A 222 -1.78 22.30 5.06
CA TYR A 222 -3.15 22.37 4.57
C TYR A 222 -3.54 21.10 3.81
N GLN A 223 -4.81 20.74 3.87
CA GLN A 223 -5.40 19.68 3.05
C GLN A 223 -6.80 20.10 2.59
N GLY A 224 -7.07 19.92 1.31
CA GLY A 224 -8.40 20.08 0.73
C GLY A 224 -8.81 18.86 -0.05
N SER A 225 -10.07 18.44 0.04
CA SER A 225 -10.58 17.37 -0.82
C SER A 225 -12.05 17.57 -1.16
N VAL A 226 -12.41 17.14 -2.36
CA VAL A 226 -13.80 17.03 -2.82
C VAL A 226 -14.05 15.64 -3.35
N LYS A 227 -15.19 15.05 -3.01
CA LYS A 227 -15.61 13.73 -3.50
C LYS A 227 -17.08 13.80 -3.91
N GLY A 228 -17.38 13.28 -5.10
CA GLY A 228 -18.75 13.06 -5.57
C GLY A 228 -18.98 11.59 -5.87
N SER A 229 -20.16 11.07 -5.57
CA SER A 229 -20.58 9.73 -5.91
C SER A 229 -21.99 9.70 -6.48
N LEU A 230 -22.21 8.84 -7.47
CA LEU A 230 -23.51 8.56 -8.07
C LEU A 230 -23.78 7.08 -7.96
N VAL A 231 -24.86 6.71 -7.31
CA VAL A 231 -25.28 5.31 -7.16
C VAL A 231 -26.72 5.19 -7.62
N THR A 232 -26.93 4.33 -8.62
CA THR A 232 -28.22 3.94 -9.14
C THR A 232 -28.29 2.41 -9.22
N ASP A 233 -29.41 1.85 -9.62
CA ASP A 233 -29.55 0.39 -9.81
C ASP A 233 -28.55 -0.20 -10.82
N ARG A 234 -28.03 0.61 -11.75
CA ARG A 234 -27.16 0.14 -12.84
C ARG A 234 -25.80 0.80 -12.89
N VAL A 235 -25.62 1.96 -12.27
CA VAL A 235 -24.40 2.74 -12.36
C VAL A 235 -23.91 3.08 -10.97
N ARG A 236 -22.64 2.85 -10.73
CA ARG A 236 -21.86 3.39 -9.60
C ARG A 236 -20.71 4.19 -10.17
N ALA A 237 -20.60 5.44 -9.79
CA ALA A 237 -19.50 6.30 -10.20
C ALA A 237 -19.00 7.08 -8.99
N SER A 238 -17.71 7.32 -8.93
CA SER A 238 -17.08 8.21 -7.96
C SER A 238 -16.00 9.05 -8.63
N LEU A 239 -15.84 10.26 -8.15
CA LEU A 239 -14.75 11.15 -8.52
C LEU A 239 -14.27 11.83 -7.23
N SER A 240 -12.98 11.83 -6.97
CA SER A 240 -12.37 12.59 -5.88
C SER A 240 -11.15 13.33 -6.37
N LEU A 241 -10.93 14.50 -5.80
CA LEU A 241 -9.74 15.33 -5.97
C LEU A 241 -9.28 15.77 -4.58
N SER A 242 -8.01 15.62 -4.29
CA SER A 242 -7.41 16.10 -3.04
C SER A 242 -6.08 16.79 -3.32
N GLN A 243 -5.79 17.78 -2.49
CA GLN A 243 -4.51 18.45 -2.43
C GLN A 243 -4.07 18.53 -0.97
N LEU A 244 -2.81 18.27 -0.72
CA LEU A 244 -2.15 18.36 0.57
C LEU A 244 -0.85 19.13 0.38
N GLY A 245 -0.52 20.01 1.31
CA GLY A 245 0.77 20.70 1.33
C GLY A 245 1.21 21.05 2.73
N THR A 246 2.51 21.14 2.93
CA THR A 246 3.15 21.54 4.19
C THR A 246 4.54 22.11 3.89
N GLU A 247 5.00 23.07 4.67
CA GLU A 247 6.40 23.48 4.64
C GLU A 247 7.32 22.52 5.44
N GLY A 248 6.75 21.52 6.10
CA GLY A 248 7.51 20.47 6.79
C GLY A 248 8.34 20.97 7.97
N ILE A 249 9.35 20.19 8.29
CA ILE A 249 10.35 20.46 9.32
C ILE A 249 11.74 20.22 8.71
N ASN A 250 12.82 20.74 9.31
CA ASN A 250 14.15 20.21 9.02
C ASN A 250 14.23 18.79 9.59
N ALA A 251 14.21 17.80 8.72
CA ALA A 251 14.14 16.39 9.12
C ALA A 251 15.50 15.82 9.50
N ARG A 252 16.62 16.41 9.06
CA ARG A 252 17.94 15.80 9.23
C ARG A 252 18.78 16.45 10.33
N GLU A 253 19.23 15.66 11.31
CA GLU A 253 20.02 16.12 12.45
C GLU A 253 21.31 16.83 12.05
N ILE A 254 21.98 16.40 10.97
CA ILE A 254 23.27 16.97 10.52
C ILE A 254 23.13 18.26 9.73
N ASP A 255 21.94 18.60 9.26
CA ASP A 255 21.68 19.89 8.61
C ASP A 255 21.45 20.99 9.66
N ASN A 256 22.54 21.40 10.27
CA ASN A 256 22.52 22.41 11.33
C ASN A 256 23.28 23.70 10.97
N VAL A 257 23.86 23.75 9.77
CA VAL A 257 24.63 24.90 9.28
C VAL A 257 23.72 25.91 8.61
N ASN A 258 22.77 25.44 7.87
CA ASN A 258 21.77 26.25 7.16
C ASN A 258 20.43 25.50 7.16
N PRO A 259 19.88 25.26 8.37
CA PRO A 259 18.68 24.45 8.49
C PRO A 259 17.52 25.11 7.75
N ASP A 260 16.93 24.41 6.84
CA ASP A 260 15.72 24.78 6.13
C ASP A 260 14.57 23.83 6.50
N ARG A 261 13.47 23.93 5.84
CA ARG A 261 12.32 23.07 6.03
C ARG A 261 12.16 22.21 4.79
N ASP A 262 11.91 20.93 5.02
CA ASP A 262 11.68 19.96 3.97
C ASP A 262 10.19 19.92 3.63
N GLY A 263 9.77 20.73 2.67
CA GLY A 263 8.40 20.88 2.25
C GLY A 263 7.86 19.65 1.49
N TYR A 264 6.54 19.62 1.31
CA TYR A 264 5.87 18.62 0.50
C TYR A 264 4.55 19.13 -0.06
N GLU A 265 4.31 18.87 -1.34
CA GLU A 265 3.02 19.07 -1.99
C GLU A 265 2.55 17.77 -2.66
N ASN A 266 1.25 17.51 -2.62
CA ASN A 266 0.62 16.36 -3.27
C ASN A 266 -0.72 16.75 -3.85
N THR A 267 -0.96 16.35 -5.08
CA THR A 267 -2.28 16.39 -5.72
C THR A 267 -2.65 14.99 -6.18
N THR A 268 -3.82 14.51 -5.74
CA THR A 268 -4.32 13.19 -6.08
C THR A 268 -5.73 13.27 -6.64
N ALA A 269 -5.95 12.67 -7.79
CA ALA A 269 -7.26 12.50 -8.42
C ALA A 269 -7.59 11.03 -8.60
N HIS A 270 -8.82 10.62 -8.21
CA HIS A 270 -9.33 9.28 -8.46
C HIS A 270 -10.69 9.35 -9.16
N GLY A 271 -10.88 8.49 -10.16
CA GLY A 271 -12.16 8.30 -10.81
C GLY A 271 -12.49 6.82 -10.95
N ALA A 272 -13.71 6.42 -10.61
CA ALA A 272 -14.17 5.04 -10.82
C ALA A 272 -15.60 5.02 -11.36
N LEU A 273 -15.85 4.08 -12.24
CA LEU A 273 -17.16 3.84 -12.86
C LEU A 273 -17.41 2.34 -12.96
N ALA A 274 -18.53 1.88 -12.46
CA ALA A 274 -19.03 0.53 -12.72
C ALA A 274 -20.46 0.60 -13.25
N THR A 275 -20.75 -0.15 -14.29
CA THR A 275 -22.10 -0.16 -14.91
C THR A 275 -22.56 -1.56 -15.22
N GLN A 276 -23.81 -1.86 -14.85
CA GLN A 276 -24.49 -3.09 -15.20
C GLN A 276 -25.24 -2.87 -16.52
N LEU A 277 -24.73 -3.41 -17.62
CA LEU A 277 -25.38 -3.28 -18.95
C LEU A 277 -26.67 -4.12 -19.01
N ASN A 278 -26.62 -5.32 -18.47
CA ASN A 278 -27.76 -6.25 -18.31
C ASN A 278 -27.46 -7.22 -17.16
N GLU A 279 -28.33 -8.20 -16.91
CA GLU A 279 -28.19 -9.18 -15.83
C GLU A 279 -26.89 -10.01 -15.89
N MET A 280 -26.26 -10.11 -17.08
CA MET A 280 -25.07 -10.93 -17.29
C MET A 280 -23.79 -10.12 -17.45
N ILE A 281 -23.84 -8.86 -17.88
CA ILE A 281 -22.67 -8.09 -18.29
C ILE A 281 -22.54 -6.84 -17.44
N ALA A 282 -21.42 -6.71 -16.77
CA ALA A 282 -20.98 -5.50 -16.09
C ALA A 282 -19.67 -4.99 -16.72
N LEU A 283 -19.49 -3.67 -16.74
CA LEU A 283 -18.24 -3.02 -17.10
C LEU A 283 -17.74 -2.19 -15.93
N ASP A 284 -16.44 -2.15 -15.73
CA ASP A 284 -15.77 -1.29 -14.76
C ASP A 284 -14.61 -0.51 -15.39
N PHE A 285 -14.40 0.68 -14.88
CA PHE A 285 -13.28 1.54 -15.20
C PHE A 285 -12.82 2.25 -13.94
N ALA A 286 -11.51 2.34 -13.73
CA ALA A 286 -10.90 3.14 -12.67
C ALA A 286 -9.67 3.87 -13.23
N ALA A 287 -9.40 5.05 -12.71
CA ALA A 287 -8.21 5.81 -13.03
C ALA A 287 -7.74 6.61 -11.83
N THR A 288 -6.44 6.74 -11.68
CA THR A 288 -5.80 7.57 -10.66
C THR A 288 -4.66 8.37 -11.29
N ASP A 289 -4.47 9.59 -10.79
CA ASP A 289 -3.38 10.48 -11.14
C ASP A 289 -2.87 11.07 -9.81
N ILE A 290 -1.58 10.88 -9.54
CA ILE A 290 -0.91 11.34 -8.32
C ILE A 290 0.31 12.14 -8.75
N SER A 291 0.44 13.36 -8.27
CA SER A 291 1.66 14.15 -8.38
C SER A 291 2.12 14.61 -7.01
N GLY A 292 3.43 14.55 -6.76
CA GLY A 292 4.07 15.00 -5.54
C GLY A 292 5.34 15.76 -5.83
N GLU A 293 5.57 16.83 -5.10
CA GLU A 293 6.84 17.58 -5.05
C GLU A 293 7.35 17.48 -3.62
N ASN A 294 8.58 17.03 -3.43
CA ASN A 294 9.16 16.75 -2.13
C ASN A 294 10.56 17.36 -2.01
N GLU A 295 10.77 18.14 -0.97
CA GLU A 295 12.08 18.65 -0.56
C GLU A 295 12.67 17.70 0.46
N TYR A 296 13.97 17.40 0.41
CA TYR A 296 14.62 16.48 1.32
C TYR A 296 16.12 16.73 1.46
N ASP A 297 16.72 16.16 2.48
CA ASP A 297 18.13 16.31 2.80
C ASP A 297 18.98 15.14 2.34
N GLY A 298 20.23 15.41 1.95
CA GLY A 298 21.27 14.38 1.82
C GLY A 298 21.46 13.80 0.43
N CYS A 299 21.33 14.59 -0.59
CA CYS A 299 21.76 14.26 -1.95
C CYS A 299 23.21 14.70 -2.24
N TYR A 300 23.65 14.52 -3.45
CA TYR A 300 24.99 14.90 -3.89
C TYR A 300 24.93 15.95 -5.01
N ASP A 301 25.68 17.01 -4.85
CA ASP A 301 25.86 18.00 -5.90
C ASP A 301 26.40 17.34 -7.18
N THR A 302 25.78 17.64 -8.32
CA THR A 302 26.05 16.97 -9.60
C THR A 302 27.44 17.24 -10.17
N LEU A 303 28.10 18.34 -9.75
CA LEU A 303 29.41 18.77 -10.26
C LEU A 303 30.54 18.45 -9.30
N THR A 304 30.33 18.69 -8.01
CA THR A 304 31.37 18.55 -6.99
C THR A 304 31.32 17.20 -6.26
N PHE A 305 30.19 16.49 -6.37
CA PHE A 305 29.91 15.25 -5.62
C PHE A 305 29.98 15.43 -4.09
N ALA A 306 29.81 16.67 -3.63
CA ALA A 306 29.69 16.95 -2.21
C ALA A 306 28.29 16.60 -1.71
N LEU A 307 28.19 16.10 -0.46
CA LEU A 307 26.92 15.96 0.22
C LEU A 307 26.32 17.35 0.44
N ILE A 308 25.08 17.52 0.03
CA ILE A 308 24.31 18.77 0.20
C ILE A 308 22.91 18.44 0.75
N HIS A 309 22.19 19.47 1.16
CA HIS A 309 20.88 19.39 1.79
C HIS A 309 19.79 20.15 1.01
N ASP A 310 20.10 20.71 -0.15
CA ASP A 310 19.19 21.36 -1.09
C ASP A 310 18.84 20.35 -2.18
N CYS A 311 17.85 19.50 -1.89
CA CYS A 311 17.45 18.37 -2.71
C CYS A 311 15.95 18.36 -2.90
N ASP A 312 15.51 18.07 -4.14
CA ASP A 312 14.09 17.97 -4.48
C ASP A 312 13.84 16.70 -5.29
N ASP A 313 12.62 16.16 -5.20
CA ASP A 313 12.13 15.16 -6.14
C ASP A 313 10.70 15.44 -6.58
N ASP A 314 10.47 15.28 -7.88
CA ASP A 314 9.15 15.27 -8.48
C ASP A 314 8.70 13.81 -8.70
N TYR A 315 7.48 13.54 -8.35
CA TYR A 315 6.81 12.24 -8.53
C TYR A 315 5.53 12.42 -9.31
N GLU A 316 5.36 11.63 -10.36
CA GLU A 316 4.10 11.49 -11.10
C GLU A 316 3.74 10.02 -11.25
N GLN A 317 2.51 9.65 -10.91
CA GLN A 317 1.95 8.31 -11.18
C GLN A 317 0.59 8.42 -11.84
N ARG A 318 0.45 7.78 -12.98
CA ARG A 318 -0.81 7.65 -13.72
C ARG A 318 -1.16 6.18 -13.88
N ALA A 319 -2.32 5.81 -13.41
CA ALA A 319 -2.75 4.42 -13.50
C ALA A 319 -4.21 4.32 -13.91
N TRP A 320 -4.55 3.29 -14.67
CA TRP A 320 -5.94 3.05 -15.07
C TRP A 320 -6.22 1.55 -15.23
N ARG A 321 -7.49 1.21 -15.11
CA ARG A 321 -8.05 -0.11 -15.30
C ARG A 321 -9.31 -0.03 -16.15
N ALA A 322 -9.49 -1.00 -17.05
CA ALA A 322 -10.76 -1.27 -17.71
C ALA A 322 -11.10 -2.75 -17.58
N GLY A 323 -12.31 -3.07 -17.16
CA GLY A 323 -12.77 -4.42 -16.92
C GLY A 323 -14.14 -4.72 -17.51
N ALA A 324 -14.35 -5.99 -17.84
CA ALA A 324 -15.63 -6.52 -18.26
C ALA A 324 -15.90 -7.85 -17.55
N THR A 325 -17.02 -7.94 -16.85
CA THR A 325 -17.43 -9.14 -16.12
C THR A 325 -18.68 -9.76 -16.76
N LEU A 326 -18.58 -11.04 -17.09
CA LEU A 326 -19.68 -11.86 -17.54
C LEU A 326 -20.12 -12.76 -16.39
N THR A 327 -21.34 -12.62 -15.92
CA THR A 327 -21.91 -13.39 -14.81
C THR A 327 -23.09 -14.26 -15.29
N SER A 328 -23.11 -15.51 -14.83
CA SER A 328 -24.24 -16.42 -14.93
C SER A 328 -24.57 -16.97 -13.55
N GLU A 329 -25.56 -17.86 -13.45
CA GLU A 329 -25.97 -18.43 -12.14
C GLU A 329 -24.82 -19.04 -11.34
N ARG A 330 -23.86 -19.69 -12.01
CA ARG A 330 -22.75 -20.42 -11.38
C ARG A 330 -21.36 -19.99 -11.80
N HIS A 331 -21.23 -19.11 -12.78
CA HIS A 331 -19.93 -18.65 -13.29
C HIS A 331 -19.88 -17.13 -13.32
N SER A 332 -18.73 -16.60 -12.95
CA SER A 332 -18.33 -15.25 -13.21
C SER A 332 -16.97 -15.25 -13.92
N LEU A 333 -16.82 -14.48 -14.95
CA LEU A 333 -15.58 -14.35 -15.72
C LEU A 333 -15.30 -12.87 -15.92
N THR A 334 -14.17 -12.40 -15.44
CA THR A 334 -13.71 -11.02 -15.58
C THR A 334 -12.47 -10.96 -16.45
N LEU A 335 -12.54 -10.20 -17.51
CA LEU A 335 -11.38 -9.78 -18.31
C LEU A 335 -11.04 -8.35 -17.92
N ALA A 336 -9.80 -8.06 -17.61
CA ALA A 336 -9.36 -6.72 -17.27
C ALA A 336 -7.98 -6.42 -17.87
N ILE A 337 -7.78 -5.15 -18.21
CA ILE A 337 -6.51 -4.57 -18.57
C ILE A 337 -6.20 -3.44 -17.59
N THR A 338 -4.96 -3.38 -17.11
CA THR A 338 -4.46 -2.29 -16.26
C THR A 338 -3.16 -1.74 -16.81
N SER A 339 -2.91 -0.47 -16.56
CA SER A 339 -1.63 0.19 -16.84
C SER A 339 -1.32 1.14 -15.69
N SER A 340 -0.05 1.17 -15.28
CA SER A 340 0.49 2.11 -14.29
C SER A 340 1.83 2.62 -14.81
N GLU A 341 1.97 3.93 -14.94
CA GLU A 341 3.21 4.63 -15.31
C GLU A 341 3.64 5.48 -14.12
N THR A 342 4.90 5.39 -13.73
CA THR A 342 5.51 6.20 -12.67
C THR A 342 6.73 6.93 -13.23
N GLU A 343 6.75 8.26 -13.14
CA GLU A 343 7.90 9.09 -13.49
C GLU A 343 8.44 9.75 -12.21
N ARG A 344 9.77 9.75 -12.05
CA ARG A 344 10.46 10.45 -10.97
C ARG A 344 11.61 11.26 -11.52
N ALA A 345 11.71 12.51 -11.07
CA ALA A 345 12.83 13.37 -11.38
C ALA A 345 13.45 13.91 -10.09
N PHE A 346 14.77 13.75 -9.96
CA PHE A 346 15.52 14.18 -8.80
C PHE A 346 16.37 15.40 -9.13
N PHE A 347 16.44 16.32 -8.19
CA PHE A 347 17.20 17.55 -8.33
C PHE A 347 18.17 17.72 -7.16
N SER A 348 19.23 18.43 -7.39
CA SER A 348 20.33 18.70 -6.46
C SER A 348 20.80 20.11 -6.69
N ALA A 349 20.65 21.00 -5.71
CA ALA A 349 20.88 22.44 -5.85
C ALA A 349 20.16 23.05 -7.07
N GLY A 350 18.89 22.68 -7.28
CA GLY A 350 18.05 23.10 -8.40
C GLY A 350 18.50 22.57 -9.78
N GLN A 351 19.47 21.66 -9.84
CA GLN A 351 19.91 20.99 -11.07
C GLN A 351 19.33 19.59 -11.15
N ARG A 352 18.69 19.25 -12.27
CA ARG A 352 18.20 17.87 -12.48
C ARG A 352 19.38 16.89 -12.49
N SER A 353 19.36 15.96 -11.56
CA SER A 353 20.43 14.97 -11.39
C SER A 353 20.09 13.63 -12.05
N TYR A 354 18.80 13.23 -12.03
CA TYR A 354 18.39 11.91 -12.40
C TYR A 354 16.89 11.87 -12.72
N THR A 355 16.47 10.99 -13.64
CA THR A 355 15.05 10.76 -13.96
C THR A 355 14.87 9.30 -14.25
N THR A 356 13.78 8.69 -13.76
CA THR A 356 13.35 7.34 -14.12
C THR A 356 11.91 7.31 -14.52
N THR A 357 11.58 6.39 -15.43
CA THR A 357 10.20 6.03 -15.78
C THR A 357 10.05 4.52 -15.63
N GLY A 358 8.99 4.12 -14.97
CA GLY A 358 8.61 2.73 -14.80
C GLY A 358 7.18 2.49 -15.24
N ASP A 359 6.96 1.46 -16.08
CA ASP A 359 5.65 1.08 -16.55
C ASP A 359 5.30 -0.35 -16.14
N THR A 360 4.04 -0.58 -15.81
CA THR A 360 3.48 -1.91 -15.60
C THR A 360 2.17 -2.03 -16.37
N GLU A 361 2.09 -2.95 -17.31
CA GLU A 361 0.87 -3.30 -18.01
C GLU A 361 0.44 -4.72 -17.66
N THR A 362 -0.85 -4.94 -17.36
CA THR A 362 -1.35 -6.28 -17.03
C THR A 362 -2.64 -6.58 -17.78
N LEU A 363 -2.67 -7.73 -18.46
CA LEU A 363 -3.89 -8.33 -18.97
C LEU A 363 -4.26 -9.51 -18.09
N SER A 364 -5.45 -9.51 -17.49
CA SER A 364 -5.90 -10.56 -16.58
C SER A 364 -7.24 -11.16 -16.97
N LEU A 365 -7.34 -12.46 -16.84
CA LEU A 365 -8.59 -13.23 -16.94
C LEU A 365 -8.80 -13.95 -15.61
N LEU A 366 -9.87 -13.60 -14.88
CA LEU A 366 -10.26 -14.21 -13.61
C LEU A 366 -11.60 -14.88 -13.75
N GLY A 367 -11.66 -16.17 -13.48
CA GLY A 367 -12.90 -16.96 -13.49
C GLY A 367 -13.24 -17.46 -12.09
N THR A 368 -14.53 -17.49 -11.78
CA THR A 368 -15.08 -18.13 -10.58
C THR A 368 -16.20 -19.08 -10.98
N TRP A 369 -16.14 -20.29 -10.48
CA TRP A 369 -17.14 -21.33 -10.71
C TRP A 369 -17.66 -21.91 -9.41
N ARG A 370 -18.96 -21.75 -9.14
CA ARG A 370 -19.66 -22.45 -8.05
C ARG A 370 -20.02 -23.86 -8.51
N ALA A 371 -19.09 -24.80 -8.36
CA ALA A 371 -19.28 -26.19 -8.77
C ALA A 371 -20.43 -26.82 -8.01
N THR A 372 -20.55 -26.52 -6.72
CA THR A 372 -21.70 -26.85 -5.84
C THR A 372 -21.97 -25.64 -4.93
N ASP A 373 -22.99 -25.72 -4.09
CA ASP A 373 -23.26 -24.68 -3.09
C ASP A 373 -22.15 -24.61 -2.01
N ALA A 374 -21.38 -25.70 -1.86
CA ALA A 374 -20.27 -25.79 -0.91
C ALA A 374 -18.88 -25.75 -1.55
N THR A 375 -18.80 -25.72 -2.89
CA THR A 375 -17.52 -25.76 -3.61
C THR A 375 -17.42 -24.59 -4.59
N ARG A 376 -16.40 -23.75 -4.39
CA ARG A 376 -16.03 -22.68 -5.32
C ARG A 376 -14.64 -22.96 -5.90
N VAL A 377 -14.49 -22.75 -7.18
CA VAL A 377 -13.23 -22.83 -7.91
C VAL A 377 -12.94 -21.45 -8.49
N THR A 378 -11.79 -20.90 -8.15
CA THR A 378 -11.27 -19.63 -8.73
C THR A 378 -10.07 -19.99 -9.58
N TYR A 379 -10.02 -19.49 -10.81
CA TYR A 379 -8.95 -19.77 -11.75
C TYR A 379 -8.65 -18.54 -12.61
N GLY A 380 -7.45 -18.45 -13.13
CA GLY A 380 -7.12 -17.33 -14.00
C GLY A 380 -5.74 -17.40 -14.62
N ILE A 381 -5.49 -16.39 -15.44
CA ILE A 381 -4.22 -16.11 -16.08
C ILE A 381 -3.98 -14.61 -16.03
N ASP A 382 -2.76 -14.23 -15.67
CA ASP A 382 -2.28 -12.85 -15.72
C ASP A 382 -1.06 -12.82 -16.65
N GLN A 383 -1.02 -11.85 -17.55
CA GLN A 383 0.16 -11.50 -18.31
C GLN A 383 0.55 -10.08 -17.92
N GLU A 384 1.73 -9.91 -17.35
CA GLU A 384 2.27 -8.64 -16.87
C GLU A 384 3.56 -8.31 -17.61
N GLU A 385 3.63 -7.11 -18.19
CA GLU A 385 4.83 -6.52 -18.75
C GLU A 385 5.29 -5.40 -17.83
N GLN A 386 6.58 -5.39 -17.47
CA GLN A 386 7.20 -4.33 -16.69
C GLN A 386 8.33 -3.72 -17.49
N SER A 387 8.47 -2.39 -17.43
CA SER A 387 9.58 -1.68 -18.05
C SER A 387 10.19 -0.65 -17.12
N LEU A 388 11.48 -0.36 -17.35
CA LEU A 388 12.26 0.68 -16.69
C LEU A 388 13.03 1.45 -17.76
N SER A 389 12.98 2.78 -17.69
CA SER A 389 13.86 3.68 -18.44
C SER A 389 14.52 4.69 -17.49
N ASP A 390 15.82 4.92 -17.63
CA ASP A 390 16.57 5.98 -16.95
C ASP A 390 17.00 7.10 -17.94
N GLY A 391 16.42 7.09 -19.15
CA GLY A 391 16.73 8.01 -20.22
C GLY A 391 17.99 7.64 -21.04
N SER A 392 18.77 6.67 -20.58
CA SER A 392 19.97 6.13 -21.28
C SER A 392 19.82 4.65 -21.62
N THR A 393 19.10 3.91 -20.80
CA THR A 393 18.92 2.46 -20.91
C THR A 393 17.46 2.10 -20.71
N ASP A 394 16.96 1.21 -21.53
CA ASP A 394 15.59 0.66 -21.44
C ASP A 394 15.70 -0.84 -21.14
N TRP A 395 14.97 -1.28 -20.12
CA TRP A 395 14.82 -2.67 -19.71
C TRP A 395 13.35 -3.03 -19.63
N ALA A 396 13.02 -4.25 -20.05
CA ALA A 396 11.65 -4.77 -19.95
C ALA A 396 11.69 -6.27 -19.68
N ARG A 397 10.62 -6.78 -19.06
CA ARG A 397 10.38 -8.21 -18.87
C ARG A 397 8.92 -8.55 -18.95
N ASP A 398 8.64 -9.76 -19.36
CA ASP A 398 7.32 -10.38 -19.33
C ASP A 398 7.22 -11.41 -18.21
N ASN A 399 6.04 -11.51 -17.60
CA ASN A 399 5.68 -12.55 -16.67
C ASN A 399 4.29 -13.06 -16.98
N THR A 400 4.11 -14.39 -17.08
CA THR A 400 2.81 -15.01 -17.27
C THR A 400 2.50 -15.95 -16.12
N GLY A 401 1.43 -15.67 -15.37
CA GLY A 401 0.99 -16.46 -14.22
C GLY A 401 -0.31 -17.19 -14.47
N TRP A 402 -0.37 -18.50 -14.17
CA TRP A 402 -1.60 -19.30 -14.17
C TRP A 402 -1.92 -19.76 -12.76
N TYR A 403 -3.17 -19.62 -12.33
CA TYR A 403 -3.55 -20.01 -10.98
C TYR A 403 -4.90 -20.73 -10.91
N LEU A 404 -4.99 -21.58 -9.89
CA LEU A 404 -6.19 -22.34 -9.54
C LEU A 404 -6.31 -22.39 -8.02
N GLU A 405 -7.48 -22.01 -7.50
CA GLU A 405 -7.82 -22.12 -6.08
C GLU A 405 -9.16 -22.83 -5.94
N ILE A 406 -9.27 -23.73 -4.99
CA ILE A 406 -10.49 -24.45 -4.64
C ILE A 406 -10.82 -24.17 -3.18
N GLN A 407 -12.00 -23.60 -2.94
CA GLN A 407 -12.57 -23.45 -1.60
C GLN A 407 -13.70 -24.47 -1.42
N GLN A 408 -13.63 -25.21 -0.32
CA GLN A 408 -14.59 -26.23 0.03
C GLN A 408 -15.13 -25.99 1.44
N GLN A 409 -16.44 -25.92 1.57
CA GLN A 409 -17.14 -25.86 2.86
C GLN A 409 -17.63 -27.27 3.28
N TRP A 410 -17.36 -27.63 4.55
CA TRP A 410 -17.85 -28.85 5.21
C TRP A 410 -18.44 -28.48 6.58
N GLY A 411 -19.74 -28.19 6.61
CA GLY A 411 -20.39 -27.74 7.84
C GLY A 411 -19.77 -26.48 8.40
N SER A 412 -19.12 -26.56 9.57
CA SER A 412 -18.44 -25.43 10.23
C SER A 412 -17.02 -25.20 9.75
N ALA A 413 -16.49 -26.05 8.86
CA ALA A 413 -15.14 -25.89 8.31
C ALA A 413 -15.19 -25.34 6.89
N VAL A 414 -14.29 -24.42 6.58
CA VAL A 414 -13.96 -23.96 5.24
C VAL A 414 -12.48 -24.24 5.01
N VAL A 415 -12.15 -24.90 3.91
CA VAL A 415 -10.77 -25.19 3.50
C VAL A 415 -10.57 -24.63 2.11
N THR A 416 -9.48 -23.90 1.94
CA THR A 416 -9.06 -23.32 0.65
C THR A 416 -7.67 -23.84 0.32
N ALA A 417 -7.47 -24.31 -0.90
CA ALA A 417 -6.15 -24.73 -1.39
C ALA A 417 -5.97 -24.28 -2.85
N GLY A 418 -4.79 -23.83 -3.18
CA GLY A 418 -4.52 -23.37 -4.53
C GLY A 418 -3.04 -23.44 -4.88
N TRP A 419 -2.80 -23.29 -6.17
CA TRP A 419 -1.48 -23.32 -6.79
C TRP A 419 -1.43 -22.32 -7.95
N ARG A 420 -0.27 -21.70 -8.12
CA ARG A 420 0.07 -20.77 -9.20
C ARG A 420 1.45 -21.13 -9.77
N ARG A 421 1.58 -21.00 -11.07
CA ARG A 421 2.87 -21.03 -11.77
C ARG A 421 3.05 -19.70 -12.50
N ASP A 422 4.18 -19.08 -12.29
CA ASP A 422 4.68 -17.93 -13.02
C ASP A 422 5.83 -18.37 -13.95
N ASP A 423 5.81 -17.89 -15.18
CA ASP A 423 6.86 -18.03 -16.17
C ASP A 423 7.38 -16.62 -16.50
N ASN A 424 8.60 -16.36 -16.11
CA ASN A 424 9.24 -15.04 -16.13
C ASN A 424 10.49 -15.05 -17.00
N ASP A 425 10.67 -14.03 -17.80
CA ASP A 425 11.77 -13.92 -18.75
C ASP A 425 13.17 -13.92 -18.09
N ASP A 426 13.30 -13.45 -16.85
CA ASP A 426 14.57 -13.25 -16.16
C ASP A 426 15.04 -14.51 -15.41
N PHE A 427 14.14 -15.25 -14.74
CA PHE A 427 14.50 -16.37 -13.87
C PHE A 427 13.75 -17.68 -14.20
N GLY A 428 12.83 -17.65 -15.18
CA GLY A 428 12.10 -18.84 -15.62
C GLY A 428 10.86 -19.13 -14.77
N GLU A 429 10.58 -20.43 -14.55
CA GLU A 429 9.36 -20.88 -13.89
C GLU A 429 9.47 -20.85 -12.36
N HIS A 430 8.44 -20.32 -11.68
CA HIS A 430 8.29 -20.39 -10.22
C HIS A 430 6.88 -20.88 -9.84
N ASP A 431 6.80 -21.75 -8.83
CA ASP A 431 5.55 -22.30 -8.31
C ASP A 431 5.22 -21.72 -6.92
N SER A 432 4.05 -21.11 -6.78
CA SER A 432 3.50 -20.67 -5.50
C SER A 432 2.27 -21.49 -5.13
N TRP A 433 2.08 -21.73 -3.83
CA TRP A 433 0.89 -22.45 -3.34
C TRP A 433 0.42 -21.84 -2.01
N ARG A 434 -0.85 -22.09 -1.69
CA ARG A 434 -1.43 -21.77 -0.37
C ARG A 434 -2.46 -22.80 0.00
N ILE A 435 -2.46 -23.17 1.27
CA ILE A 435 -3.55 -23.90 1.92
C ILE A 435 -4.00 -23.11 3.14
N SER A 436 -5.29 -22.96 3.33
CA SER A 436 -5.84 -22.35 4.53
C SER A 436 -7.11 -23.06 4.98
N ALA A 437 -7.39 -22.95 6.26
CA ALA A 437 -8.58 -23.54 6.86
C ALA A 437 -9.14 -22.62 7.96
N ARG A 438 -10.46 -22.53 8.03
CA ARG A 438 -11.18 -21.94 9.16
C ARG A 438 -12.19 -22.95 9.70
N TYR A 439 -12.24 -23.08 11.01
CA TYR A 439 -13.21 -23.93 11.70
C TYR A 439 -13.97 -23.11 12.74
N ASN A 440 -15.26 -22.92 12.50
CA ASN A 440 -16.13 -22.20 13.42
C ASN A 440 -16.57 -23.12 14.57
N LEU A 441 -16.19 -22.76 15.80
CA LEU A 441 -16.45 -23.49 17.04
C LEU A 441 -17.83 -23.15 17.65
N SER A 442 -18.78 -22.69 16.84
CA SER A 442 -20.09 -22.19 17.27
C SER A 442 -20.89 -23.20 18.11
N GLN A 443 -20.63 -24.51 17.95
CA GLN A 443 -21.23 -25.57 18.77
C GLN A 443 -20.67 -25.64 20.21
N LEU A 444 -19.45 -25.15 20.43
CA LEU A 444 -18.78 -25.11 21.74
C LEU A 444 -18.94 -23.75 22.39
N ALA A 445 -18.74 -22.67 21.61
CA ALA A 445 -18.85 -21.30 22.07
C ALA A 445 -19.22 -20.39 20.89
N SER A 446 -20.28 -19.58 21.03
CA SER A 446 -20.72 -18.64 19.99
C SER A 446 -19.61 -17.62 19.70
N GLY A 447 -19.31 -17.38 18.42
CA GLY A 447 -18.32 -16.42 17.97
C GLY A 447 -16.87 -16.90 18.05
N TRP A 448 -16.63 -18.15 18.43
CA TRP A 448 -15.26 -18.71 18.43
C TRP A 448 -14.94 -19.43 17.13
N ALA A 449 -13.69 -19.23 16.68
CA ALA A 449 -13.14 -19.92 15.51
C ALA A 449 -11.64 -20.17 15.67
N ILE A 450 -11.15 -21.19 14.99
CA ILE A 450 -9.71 -21.41 14.76
C ILE A 450 -9.47 -21.23 13.27
N ARG A 451 -8.37 -20.61 12.95
CA ARG A 451 -7.92 -20.37 11.58
C ARG A 451 -6.45 -20.80 11.46
N ALA A 452 -6.08 -21.38 10.33
CA ALA A 452 -4.70 -21.71 10.01
C ALA A 452 -4.46 -21.53 8.51
N ALA A 453 -3.28 -21.04 8.16
CA ALA A 453 -2.84 -20.89 6.77
C ALA A 453 -1.36 -21.22 6.66
N SER A 454 -0.96 -21.74 5.49
CA SER A 454 0.44 -21.85 5.09
C SER A 454 0.53 -21.63 3.59
N GLY A 455 1.60 -21.00 3.13
CA GLY A 455 1.78 -20.72 1.72
C GLY A 455 3.16 -20.19 1.40
N THR A 456 3.39 -20.00 0.12
CA THR A 456 4.64 -19.47 -0.44
C THR A 456 4.40 -18.17 -1.17
N GLY A 457 5.45 -17.40 -1.30
CA GLY A 457 5.55 -16.23 -2.15
C GLY A 457 6.95 -16.18 -2.76
N PHE A 458 7.17 -15.23 -3.64
CA PHE A 458 8.48 -14.97 -4.23
C PHE A 458 8.63 -13.49 -4.57
N ARG A 459 9.86 -13.04 -4.72
CA ARG A 459 10.19 -11.74 -5.28
C ARG A 459 11.08 -11.92 -6.51
N ALA A 460 10.69 -11.31 -7.61
CA ALA A 460 11.54 -11.21 -8.77
C ALA A 460 12.72 -10.23 -8.50
N PRO A 461 13.93 -10.46 -9.00
CA PRO A 461 14.94 -9.42 -9.07
C PRO A 461 14.35 -8.19 -9.76
N SER A 462 14.59 -6.98 -9.26
CA SER A 462 14.08 -5.78 -9.94
C SER A 462 14.80 -5.56 -11.29
N LEU A 463 14.14 -4.87 -12.21
CA LEU A 463 14.79 -4.47 -13.47
C LEU A 463 16.03 -3.63 -13.21
N TYR A 464 16.01 -2.80 -12.15
CA TYR A 464 17.14 -1.99 -11.74
C TYR A 464 18.32 -2.85 -11.20
N GLU A 465 18.04 -3.85 -10.35
CA GLU A 465 19.09 -4.78 -9.84
C GLU A 465 19.77 -5.51 -10.98
N ILE A 466 19.02 -5.97 -11.98
CA ILE A 466 19.55 -6.62 -13.17
C ILE A 466 20.34 -5.64 -14.03
N ALA A 467 19.78 -4.44 -14.29
CA ALA A 467 20.43 -3.40 -15.08
C ALA A 467 21.74 -2.95 -14.45
N TYR A 468 21.77 -2.76 -13.12
CA TYR A 468 22.97 -2.39 -12.39
C TYR A 468 24.08 -3.45 -12.55
N ASN A 469 23.76 -4.73 -12.32
CA ASN A 469 24.74 -5.83 -12.41
C ASN A 469 25.26 -6.07 -13.82
N ASN A 470 24.51 -5.68 -14.84
CA ASN A 470 24.93 -5.72 -16.24
C ASN A 470 25.55 -4.39 -16.73
N GLY A 471 25.52 -3.36 -15.89
CA GLY A 471 25.99 -2.02 -16.20
C GLY A 471 27.50 -1.82 -15.98
N PRO A 472 28.02 -0.63 -16.33
CA PRO A 472 29.46 -0.33 -16.25
C PRO A 472 29.98 -0.15 -14.82
N PHE A 473 29.13 -0.04 -13.84
CA PHE A 473 29.50 0.19 -12.44
C PHE A 473 29.64 -1.11 -11.63
N ALA A 474 29.05 -2.20 -12.12
CA ALA A 474 29.18 -3.49 -11.47
C ALA A 474 30.51 -4.18 -11.83
N TYR A 475 31.07 -4.90 -10.87
CA TYR A 475 32.26 -5.71 -11.07
C TYR A 475 32.16 -7.04 -10.28
N PRO A 476 33.04 -8.05 -10.54
CA PRO A 476 32.97 -9.30 -9.80
C PRO A 476 33.09 -9.10 -8.27
N PRO A 477 32.27 -9.81 -7.43
CA PRO A 477 31.45 -10.97 -7.83
C PRO A 477 30.08 -10.67 -8.42
N ALA A 478 29.55 -9.45 -8.31
CA ALA A 478 28.18 -9.13 -8.73
C ALA A 478 28.01 -9.19 -10.26
N SER A 479 28.94 -8.56 -11.00
CA SER A 479 28.84 -8.60 -12.46
C SER A 479 29.04 -10.03 -13.01
N GLY A 480 28.14 -10.44 -13.90
CA GLY A 480 28.15 -11.76 -14.52
C GLY A 480 27.59 -12.90 -13.64
N THR A 481 27.04 -12.60 -12.48
CA THR A 481 26.29 -13.57 -11.67
C THR A 481 24.79 -13.30 -11.86
N PRO A 482 24.02 -14.24 -12.47
CA PRO A 482 22.58 -14.08 -12.59
C PRO A 482 21.93 -14.02 -11.20
N LEU A 483 20.99 -13.09 -11.02
CA LEU A 483 20.12 -13.06 -9.86
C LEU A 483 18.94 -14.01 -10.11
N LEU A 484 18.59 -14.80 -9.11
CA LEU A 484 17.41 -15.66 -9.07
C LEU A 484 16.34 -15.00 -8.21
N GLU A 485 15.14 -15.54 -8.24
CA GLU A 485 14.05 -15.09 -7.38
C GLU A 485 14.37 -15.33 -5.89
N GLU A 486 13.92 -14.45 -5.05
CA GLU A 486 13.83 -14.70 -3.61
C GLU A 486 12.56 -15.53 -3.34
N GLN A 487 12.65 -16.48 -2.43
CA GLN A 487 11.54 -17.37 -2.07
C GLN A 487 11.11 -17.13 -0.63
N SER A 488 9.82 -17.00 -0.40
CA SER A 488 9.26 -16.87 0.94
C SER A 488 8.31 -18.01 1.26
N ASN A 489 8.39 -18.48 2.51
CA ASN A 489 7.48 -19.45 3.09
C ASN A 489 6.88 -18.86 4.36
N GLY A 490 5.63 -19.22 4.66
CA GLY A 490 5.04 -18.78 5.90
C GLY A 490 3.87 -19.64 6.34
N TRP A 491 3.60 -19.64 7.65
CA TRP A 491 2.42 -20.22 8.21
C TRP A 491 1.88 -19.36 9.38
N GLU A 492 0.60 -19.50 9.65
CA GLU A 492 -0.05 -18.86 10.77
C GLU A 492 -1.13 -19.75 11.37
N VAL A 493 -1.35 -19.59 12.68
CA VAL A 493 -2.50 -20.14 13.39
C VAL A 493 -3.13 -19.06 14.24
N ALA A 494 -4.45 -18.91 14.14
CA ALA A 494 -5.18 -17.90 14.88
C ALA A 494 -6.32 -18.51 15.70
N LEU A 495 -6.52 -17.97 16.90
CA LEU A 495 -7.68 -18.19 17.73
C LEU A 495 -8.51 -16.90 17.77
N ILE A 496 -9.74 -16.98 17.27
CA ILE A 496 -10.72 -15.90 17.29
C ILE A 496 -11.76 -16.22 18.34
N GLY A 497 -12.16 -15.23 19.13
CA GLY A 497 -13.17 -15.49 20.15
C GLY A 497 -13.72 -14.25 20.82
N GLY A 498 -14.68 -14.48 21.71
CA GLY A 498 -15.24 -13.46 22.57
C GLY A 498 -15.53 -13.96 23.96
N ILE A 499 -15.33 -13.13 24.97
CA ILE A 499 -15.65 -13.39 26.38
C ILE A 499 -16.50 -12.23 26.86
N SER A 500 -17.80 -12.46 27.06
CA SER A 500 -18.76 -11.39 27.33
C SER A 500 -18.77 -10.36 26.19
N ALA A 501 -18.43 -9.11 26.46
CA ALA A 501 -18.34 -8.03 25.47
C ALA A 501 -16.94 -7.89 24.82
N LEU A 502 -15.93 -8.56 25.35
CA LEU A 502 -14.57 -8.55 24.79
C LEU A 502 -14.51 -9.45 23.54
N ALA A 503 -14.18 -8.89 22.38
CA ALA A 503 -13.80 -9.64 21.20
C ALA A 503 -12.27 -9.62 21.07
N PHE A 504 -11.66 -10.72 20.66
CA PHE A 504 -10.23 -10.82 20.48
C PHE A 504 -9.83 -11.81 19.38
N GLU A 505 -8.64 -11.59 18.86
CA GLU A 505 -7.93 -12.49 17.97
C GLU A 505 -6.48 -12.60 18.44
N VAL A 506 -5.95 -13.82 18.52
CA VAL A 506 -4.57 -14.14 18.84
C VAL A 506 -4.00 -14.92 17.69
N ILE A 507 -2.93 -14.43 17.07
CA ILE A 507 -2.32 -15.01 15.89
C ILE A 507 -0.87 -15.30 16.19
N TRP A 508 -0.46 -16.53 15.97
CA TRP A 508 0.93 -16.94 15.93
C TRP A 508 1.34 -17.14 14.48
N PHE A 509 2.45 -16.55 14.07
CA PHE A 509 2.98 -16.64 12.71
C PHE A 509 4.48 -16.91 12.72
N ASP A 510 4.92 -17.48 11.61
CA ASP A 510 6.32 -17.74 11.29
C ASP A 510 6.48 -17.63 9.79
N GLN A 511 7.56 -16.98 9.34
CA GLN A 511 7.88 -16.83 7.93
C GLN A 511 9.37 -16.76 7.72
N SER A 512 9.80 -17.23 6.55
CA SER A 512 11.21 -17.25 6.17
C SER A 512 11.38 -16.83 4.72
N ILE A 513 12.59 -16.32 4.43
CA ILE A 513 13.00 -15.90 3.07
C ILE A 513 14.35 -16.50 2.78
N GLU A 514 14.44 -17.17 1.62
CA GLU A 514 15.68 -17.69 1.05
C GLU A 514 16.11 -16.85 -0.15
N ASN A 515 17.42 -16.84 -0.41
CA ASN A 515 18.03 -16.20 -1.57
C ASN A 515 17.81 -14.68 -1.63
N GLU A 516 17.78 -13.98 -0.48
CA GLU A 516 17.60 -12.52 -0.45
C GLU A 516 18.63 -11.81 -1.34
N ILE A 517 18.17 -10.84 -2.13
CA ILE A 517 19.00 -9.98 -2.95
C ILE A 517 19.40 -8.77 -2.13
N ILE A 518 20.70 -8.58 -1.95
CA ILE A 518 21.29 -7.50 -1.17
C ILE A 518 22.33 -6.74 -2.00
N PHE A 519 22.46 -5.44 -1.75
CA PHE A 519 23.58 -4.69 -2.31
C PHE A 519 24.87 -4.97 -1.51
N ASP A 520 25.95 -5.26 -2.19
CA ASP A 520 27.26 -5.53 -1.56
C ASP A 520 27.88 -4.26 -0.97
N LEU A 521 27.59 -4.00 0.29
CA LEU A 521 28.15 -2.86 1.02
C LEU A 521 29.63 -3.01 1.41
N ALA A 522 30.20 -4.21 1.27
CA ALA A 522 31.60 -4.45 1.64
C ALA A 522 32.58 -4.03 0.54
N THR A 523 32.24 -4.35 -0.70
CA THR A 523 33.08 -4.02 -1.86
C THR A 523 32.40 -3.11 -2.88
N TYR A 524 31.08 -2.87 -2.74
CA TYR A 524 30.27 -2.09 -3.69
C TYR A 524 30.24 -2.69 -5.09
N SER A 525 30.36 -4.04 -5.19
CA SER A 525 30.43 -4.72 -6.48
C SER A 525 29.11 -4.72 -7.26
N GLY A 526 28.00 -4.58 -6.58
CA GLY A 526 26.64 -4.62 -7.11
C GLY A 526 25.69 -5.42 -6.22
N TYR A 527 24.65 -5.98 -6.81
CA TYR A 527 23.67 -6.80 -6.13
C TYR A 527 24.09 -8.28 -6.11
N LEU A 528 24.04 -8.88 -4.95
CA LEU A 528 24.39 -10.28 -4.70
C LEU A 528 23.21 -11.02 -4.09
N GLN A 529 23.15 -12.32 -4.29
CA GLN A 529 22.26 -13.18 -3.54
C GLN A 529 22.93 -13.69 -2.26
N SER A 530 22.17 -13.58 -1.19
CA SER A 530 22.56 -14.05 0.13
C SER A 530 22.14 -15.52 0.27
N PHE A 531 23.09 -16.40 0.54
CA PHE A 531 22.81 -17.81 0.76
C PHE A 531 22.47 -18.05 2.21
N GLY A 532 21.29 -18.59 2.47
CA GLY A 532 20.75 -18.87 3.80
C GLY A 532 19.33 -18.36 3.93
N GLU A 533 18.78 -18.51 5.10
CA GLU A 533 17.40 -18.21 5.43
C GLU A 533 17.35 -17.06 6.45
N SER A 534 16.59 -16.03 6.13
CA SER A 534 16.19 -14.98 7.08
C SER A 534 14.81 -15.34 7.62
N GLU A 535 14.60 -15.19 8.92
CA GLU A 535 13.40 -15.65 9.61
C GLU A 535 12.72 -14.48 10.32
N ALA A 536 11.38 -14.56 10.44
CA ALA A 536 10.58 -13.68 11.28
C ALA A 536 9.42 -14.48 11.88
N ASP A 537 9.39 -14.59 13.21
CA ASP A 537 8.30 -15.23 13.93
C ASP A 537 7.69 -14.28 14.97
N GLY A 538 6.44 -14.52 15.32
CA GLY A 538 5.80 -13.60 16.25
C GLY A 538 4.40 -13.97 16.69
N LEU A 539 3.90 -13.12 17.59
CA LEU A 539 2.57 -13.19 18.17
C LEU A 539 1.86 -11.84 17.98
N GLU A 540 0.70 -11.87 17.34
CA GLU A 540 -0.19 -10.71 17.24
C GLU A 540 -1.40 -10.93 18.15
N VAL A 541 -1.80 -9.90 18.89
CA VAL A 541 -3.04 -9.88 19.66
C VAL A 541 -3.83 -8.65 19.26
N VAL A 542 -5.07 -8.86 18.85
CA VAL A 542 -6.04 -7.80 18.53
C VAL A 542 -7.22 -7.94 19.47
N ALA A 543 -7.69 -6.84 20.05
CA ALA A 543 -8.82 -6.88 20.96
C ALA A 543 -9.68 -5.62 20.85
N SER A 544 -10.99 -5.80 21.07
CA SER A 544 -11.93 -4.70 21.18
C SER A 544 -12.94 -4.98 22.29
N LEU A 545 -13.31 -3.94 23.03
CA LEU A 545 -14.23 -4.01 24.17
C LEU A 545 -15.11 -2.75 24.21
N PRO A 546 -16.41 -2.86 23.92
CA PRO A 546 -17.36 -1.82 24.28
C PRO A 546 -17.49 -1.77 25.81
N LEU A 547 -17.14 -0.62 26.39
CA LEU A 547 -17.23 -0.37 27.85
C LEU A 547 -18.63 0.09 28.27
N SER A 548 -19.30 0.81 27.39
CA SER A 548 -20.67 1.28 27.54
C SER A 548 -21.22 1.68 26.16
N ASP A 549 -22.45 2.18 26.09
CA ASP A 549 -23.08 2.66 24.84
C ASP A 549 -22.26 3.76 24.14
N ASN A 550 -21.45 4.49 24.87
CA ASN A 550 -20.66 5.61 24.33
C ASN A 550 -19.15 5.41 24.40
N TRP A 551 -18.66 4.42 25.11
CA TRP A 551 -17.24 4.19 25.30
C TRP A 551 -16.81 2.83 24.77
N SER A 552 -15.74 2.82 24.00
CA SER A 552 -15.07 1.59 23.57
C SER A 552 -13.55 1.72 23.70
N ILE A 553 -12.91 0.59 23.90
CA ILE A 553 -11.46 0.47 23.84
C ILE A 553 -11.12 -0.60 22.81
N ASP A 554 -10.15 -0.31 21.94
CA ASP A 554 -9.62 -1.28 21.00
C ASP A 554 -8.11 -1.16 20.93
N GLY A 555 -7.44 -2.23 20.56
CA GLY A 555 -6.00 -2.21 20.46
C GLY A 555 -5.43 -3.46 19.80
N ASN A 556 -4.15 -3.34 19.48
CA ASN A 556 -3.35 -4.47 19.03
C ASN A 556 -1.95 -4.39 19.63
N VAL A 557 -1.29 -5.52 19.69
CA VAL A 557 0.13 -5.63 20.02
C VAL A 557 0.73 -6.76 19.18
N THR A 558 1.94 -6.53 18.68
CA THR A 558 2.74 -7.50 17.96
C THR A 558 4.07 -7.66 18.70
N TRP A 559 4.42 -8.87 19.03
CA TRP A 559 5.78 -9.27 19.43
C TRP A 559 6.38 -10.05 18.27
N MET A 560 7.57 -9.69 17.86
CA MET A 560 8.22 -10.27 16.69
C MET A 560 9.72 -10.38 16.94
N ASP A 561 10.28 -11.52 16.60
CA ASP A 561 11.71 -11.72 16.43
C ASP A 561 12.01 -11.82 14.92
N ALA A 562 12.99 -11.06 14.44
CA ALA A 562 13.33 -11.03 13.02
C ALA A 562 14.85 -11.02 12.85
N VAL A 563 15.38 -12.09 12.28
CA VAL A 563 16.83 -12.32 12.15
C VAL A 563 17.23 -12.51 10.69
N GLN A 564 18.42 -12.05 10.38
CA GLN A 564 19.09 -12.32 9.11
C GLN A 564 19.71 -13.73 9.14
N GLN A 565 20.03 -14.26 7.99
CA GLN A 565 20.74 -15.54 7.82
C GLN A 565 22.01 -15.75 8.67
N ASN A 566 22.64 -14.67 9.10
CA ASN A 566 23.84 -14.71 9.96
C ASN A 566 23.48 -14.67 11.46
N GLY A 567 22.19 -14.67 11.81
CA GLY A 567 21.66 -14.57 13.16
C GLY A 567 21.69 -13.17 13.76
N ALA A 568 22.00 -12.14 12.99
CA ALA A 568 21.88 -10.75 13.44
C ALA A 568 20.44 -10.25 13.25
N ASP A 569 20.04 -9.28 14.08
CA ASP A 569 18.72 -8.64 13.94
C ASP A 569 18.55 -8.05 12.54
N ARG A 570 17.36 -8.17 11.98
CA ARG A 570 17.00 -7.45 10.75
C ARG A 570 16.82 -5.96 11.07
N PRO A 571 17.44 -5.05 10.29
CA PRO A 571 17.30 -3.61 10.52
C PRO A 571 15.84 -3.14 10.43
N TYR A 572 15.47 -2.18 11.28
CA TYR A 572 14.14 -1.56 11.29
C TYR A 572 12.98 -2.51 11.68
N ARG A 573 13.26 -3.58 12.41
CA ARG A 573 12.24 -4.49 12.96
C ARG A 573 12.23 -4.35 14.48
N PRO A 574 11.29 -3.54 15.02
CA PRO A 574 11.12 -3.47 16.47
C PRO A 574 10.57 -4.80 17.01
N GLU A 575 11.14 -5.30 18.10
CA GLU A 575 10.68 -6.53 18.76
C GLU A 575 9.23 -6.44 19.24
N LYS A 576 8.74 -5.21 19.46
CA LYS A 576 7.40 -4.98 19.98
C LYS A 576 6.80 -3.71 19.39
N THR A 577 5.59 -3.85 18.85
CA THR A 577 4.77 -2.72 18.42
C THR A 577 3.36 -2.86 18.96
N GLY A 578 2.65 -1.76 19.07
CA GLY A 578 1.25 -1.84 19.40
C GLY A 578 0.59 -0.49 19.60
N ARG A 579 -0.72 -0.54 19.57
CA ARG A 579 -1.56 0.62 19.89
C ARG A 579 -2.71 0.25 20.82
N VAL A 580 -3.16 1.23 21.57
CA VAL A 580 -4.42 1.17 22.32
C VAL A 580 -5.17 2.47 22.07
N SER A 581 -6.44 2.36 21.71
CA SER A 581 -7.31 3.50 21.47
C SER A 581 -8.51 3.47 22.40
N LEU A 582 -8.79 4.59 23.03
CA LEU A 582 -10.01 4.84 23.80
C LEU A 582 -10.90 5.76 22.97
N THR A 583 -12.08 5.28 22.61
CA THR A 583 -13.04 6.05 21.81
C THR A 583 -14.26 6.40 22.66
N TRP A 584 -14.67 7.65 22.60
CA TRP A 584 -15.94 8.12 23.11
C TRP A 584 -16.77 8.68 21.96
N GLU A 585 -18.02 8.27 21.86
CA GLU A 585 -18.89 8.69 20.78
C GLU A 585 -20.34 8.83 21.25
N ASN A 586 -21.00 9.87 20.73
CA ASN A 586 -22.44 10.04 20.79
C ASN A 586 -22.96 10.60 19.46
N ALA A 587 -24.25 10.92 19.36
CA ALA A 587 -24.85 11.42 18.12
C ALA A 587 -24.19 12.70 17.53
N ALA A 588 -23.54 13.52 18.34
CA ALA A 588 -22.99 14.82 17.93
C ALA A 588 -21.45 14.86 17.98
N LEU A 589 -20.85 14.14 18.89
CA LEU A 589 -19.41 14.23 19.17
C LEU A 589 -18.78 12.85 19.16
N SER A 590 -17.60 12.72 18.55
CA SER A 590 -16.72 11.59 18.75
C SER A 590 -15.30 12.07 19.09
N ALA A 591 -14.62 11.35 19.96
CA ALA A 591 -13.23 11.59 20.32
C ALA A 591 -12.50 10.25 20.48
N ARG A 592 -11.32 10.15 19.89
CA ARG A 592 -10.47 8.96 19.94
C ARG A 592 -9.07 9.35 20.40
N LEU A 593 -8.68 8.85 21.55
CA LEU A 593 -7.31 8.95 22.07
C LEU A 593 -6.58 7.67 21.74
N THR A 594 -5.48 7.77 21.01
CA THR A 594 -4.66 6.64 20.57
C THR A 594 -3.27 6.75 21.17
N ALA A 595 -2.83 5.75 21.90
CA ALA A 595 -1.45 5.56 22.31
C ALA A 595 -0.78 4.57 21.35
N ARG A 596 0.33 4.94 20.74
CA ARG A 596 1.16 4.08 19.88
C ARG A 596 2.49 3.84 20.56
N HIS A 597 2.96 2.60 20.54
CA HIS A 597 4.27 2.20 21.07
C HIS A 597 5.05 1.43 20.02
N THR A 598 6.26 1.87 19.76
CA THR A 598 7.26 1.19 18.93
C THR A 598 8.46 0.90 19.82
N GLY A 599 8.79 -0.37 19.97
CA GLY A 599 9.93 -0.83 20.75
C GLY A 599 11.26 -0.50 20.08
N LYS A 600 12.35 -0.86 20.75
CA LYS A 600 13.69 -0.71 20.21
C LYS A 600 13.87 -1.51 18.93
N ALA A 601 14.68 -0.99 18.03
CA ALA A 601 15.07 -1.66 16.80
C ALA A 601 16.57 -1.43 16.53
N THR A 602 17.12 -2.28 15.67
CA THR A 602 18.48 -2.12 15.14
C THR A 602 18.38 -1.42 13.79
N GLY A 603 19.12 -0.36 13.57
CA GLY A 603 19.30 0.31 12.28
C GLY A 603 20.44 -0.30 11.47
N PRO A 604 20.77 0.27 10.31
CA PRO A 604 21.90 -0.15 9.48
C PRO A 604 23.20 -0.09 10.27
N PHE A 605 24.11 -1.02 9.99
CA PHE A 605 25.43 -1.12 10.64
C PHE A 605 25.38 -1.26 12.18
N GLY A 606 24.25 -1.73 12.73
CA GLY A 606 24.07 -1.91 14.15
C GLY A 606 23.76 -0.61 14.92
N ALA A 607 23.31 0.44 14.24
CA ALA A 607 22.83 1.65 14.90
C ALA A 607 21.61 1.32 15.77
N SER A 608 21.55 1.88 16.98
CA SER A 608 20.40 1.66 17.88
C SER A 608 19.30 2.69 17.59
N ILE A 609 18.08 2.20 17.37
CA ILE A 609 16.86 3.00 17.31
C ILE A 609 16.14 2.85 18.64
N GLY A 610 15.84 3.97 19.31
CA GLY A 610 15.18 4.03 20.61
C GLY A 610 13.74 3.55 20.56
N GLU A 611 13.19 3.21 21.71
CA GLU A 611 11.74 2.99 21.85
C GLU A 611 10.99 4.31 21.92
N THR A 612 9.81 4.38 21.34
CA THR A 612 8.94 5.55 21.36
C THR A 612 7.53 5.21 21.81
N THR A 613 6.88 6.18 22.45
CA THR A 613 5.45 6.12 22.76
C THR A 613 4.84 7.49 22.50
N THR A 614 3.94 7.57 21.54
CA THR A 614 3.22 8.78 21.19
C THR A 614 1.75 8.68 21.57
N LEU A 615 1.14 9.83 21.84
CA LEU A 615 -0.28 9.98 22.09
C LEU A 615 -0.88 10.89 21.03
N ASP A 616 -1.95 10.43 20.39
CA ASP A 616 -2.68 11.20 19.38
C ASP A 616 -4.15 11.32 19.80
N LEU A 617 -4.75 12.48 19.54
CA LEU A 617 -6.16 12.73 19.78
C LEU A 617 -6.84 13.21 18.51
N ALA A 618 -7.84 12.46 18.05
CA ALA A 618 -8.74 12.87 16.97
C ALA A 618 -10.14 13.11 17.52
N GLY A 619 -10.82 14.16 17.03
CA GLY A 619 -12.15 14.50 17.46
C GLY A 619 -13.00 15.01 16.30
N ARG A 620 -14.30 14.73 16.36
CA ARG A 620 -15.29 15.21 15.38
C ARG A 620 -16.51 15.74 16.09
N TRP A 621 -16.94 16.93 15.73
CA TRP A 621 -18.19 17.54 16.16
C TRP A 621 -19.14 17.68 14.98
N THR A 622 -20.20 16.90 14.96
CA THR A 622 -21.28 16.95 13.98
C THR A 622 -22.27 18.04 14.37
N ILE A 623 -22.13 19.22 13.78
CA ILE A 623 -22.98 20.39 14.06
C ILE A 623 -24.38 20.18 13.45
N SER A 624 -24.41 19.56 12.28
CA SER A 624 -25.62 19.20 11.54
C SER A 624 -25.36 17.98 10.63
N PRO A 625 -26.38 17.35 10.06
CA PRO A 625 -26.18 16.27 9.09
C PRO A 625 -25.28 16.63 7.89
N ARG A 626 -25.12 17.94 7.63
CA ARG A 626 -24.32 18.47 6.50
C ARG A 626 -22.98 19.06 6.89
N LEU A 627 -22.73 19.35 8.18
CA LEU A 627 -21.52 20.04 8.62
C LEU A 627 -20.92 19.35 9.83
N SER A 628 -19.66 18.97 9.76
CA SER A 628 -18.84 18.58 10.90
C SER A 628 -17.54 19.40 10.97
N ILE A 629 -17.07 19.60 12.19
CA ILE A 629 -15.73 20.12 12.49
C ILE A 629 -14.89 18.94 12.96
N GLU A 630 -13.69 18.83 12.43
CA GLU A 630 -12.74 17.76 12.73
C GLU A 630 -11.47 18.40 13.30
N ALA A 631 -10.94 17.86 14.40
CA ALA A 631 -9.70 18.32 15.01
C ALA A 631 -8.82 17.13 15.34
N ARG A 632 -7.51 17.29 15.17
CA ARG A 632 -6.52 16.29 15.56
C ARG A 632 -5.30 16.94 16.18
N LEU A 633 -4.78 16.30 17.20
CA LEU A 633 -3.57 16.66 17.91
C LEU A 633 -2.66 15.43 17.85
N LEU A 634 -1.55 15.53 17.15
CA LEU A 634 -0.61 14.44 16.96
C LEU A 634 0.60 14.65 17.85
N ASN A 635 1.16 13.56 18.32
CA ASN A 635 2.31 13.54 19.23
C ASN A 635 2.13 14.49 20.44
N LEU A 636 1.04 14.31 21.19
CA LEU A 636 0.75 15.07 22.42
C LEU A 636 1.89 14.98 23.46
N THR A 637 2.72 13.98 23.38
CA THR A 637 3.88 13.76 24.24
C THR A 637 5.06 14.65 23.85
N ASP A 638 5.00 15.28 22.66
CA ASP A 638 6.08 16.06 22.07
C ASP A 638 7.43 15.33 22.13
N HIS A 639 7.37 14.03 21.80
CA HIS A 639 8.54 13.16 21.84
C HIS A 639 9.35 13.34 20.54
N ASP A 640 10.66 13.52 20.69
CA ASP A 640 11.59 13.50 19.56
C ASP A 640 11.74 12.06 19.07
N ASP A 641 10.98 11.70 18.05
CA ASP A 641 10.99 10.38 17.44
C ASP A 641 11.98 10.32 16.27
N GLN A 642 12.74 9.24 16.19
CA GLN A 642 13.61 8.91 15.07
C GLN A 642 13.31 7.48 14.63
N GLN A 643 12.60 7.33 13.52
CA GLN A 643 12.35 6.02 12.92
C GLN A 643 13.55 5.57 12.07
N LEU A 644 14.30 6.53 11.53
CA LEU A 644 15.62 6.34 10.96
C LEU A 644 16.66 7.12 11.78
N PRO A 645 17.84 6.54 12.07
CA PRO A 645 18.89 7.26 12.76
C PRO A 645 19.31 8.54 12.05
N GLY A 646 19.24 9.67 12.75
CA GLY A 646 19.60 10.99 12.24
C GLY A 646 18.49 11.73 11.47
N TYR A 647 17.24 11.21 11.50
CA TYR A 647 16.08 11.88 10.94
C TYR A 647 15.00 12.04 11.99
N PHE A 648 14.49 13.25 12.16
CA PHE A 648 13.45 13.58 13.11
C PHE A 648 12.06 13.46 12.50
N MET A 649 11.13 12.97 13.27
CA MET A 649 9.71 13.05 12.97
C MET A 649 9.12 14.35 13.54
N PRO A 650 7.99 14.86 13.01
CA PRO A 650 7.35 16.05 13.57
C PRO A 650 7.00 15.88 15.05
N GLY A 651 7.34 16.88 15.87
CA GLY A 651 6.91 17.00 17.26
C GLY A 651 5.42 17.23 17.38
N PHE A 652 4.96 17.79 18.50
CA PHE A 652 3.54 18.11 18.68
C PHE A 652 2.99 18.97 17.55
N THR A 653 1.91 18.51 16.90
CA THR A 653 1.20 19.25 15.86
C THR A 653 -0.31 19.22 16.07
N ALA A 654 -0.98 20.32 15.73
CA ALA A 654 -2.42 20.50 15.88
C ALA A 654 -3.05 20.89 14.55
N TYR A 655 -4.22 20.34 14.25
CA TYR A 655 -4.95 20.55 13.00
C TYR A 655 -6.42 20.78 13.27
N LEU A 656 -7.05 21.60 12.44
CA LEU A 656 -8.48 21.91 12.51
C LEU A 656 -9.06 21.92 11.09
N GLY A 657 -10.13 21.19 10.91
CA GLY A 657 -10.79 21.04 9.62
C GLY A 657 -12.31 21.13 9.71
N ALA A 658 -12.92 21.27 8.55
CA ALA A 658 -14.37 21.26 8.38
C ALA A 658 -14.75 20.38 7.18
N ARG A 659 -15.81 19.59 7.36
CA ARG A 659 -16.39 18.75 6.31
C ARG A 659 -17.82 19.12 6.04
N ILE A 660 -18.14 19.25 4.76
CA ILE A 660 -19.48 19.53 4.28
C ILE A 660 -19.98 18.34 3.46
N LYS A 661 -21.22 17.89 3.72
CA LYS A 661 -21.94 16.89 2.92
C LYS A 661 -23.11 17.58 2.21
N LEU A 662 -23.28 17.30 0.90
CA LEU A 662 -24.32 17.88 0.04
C LEU A 662 -25.35 16.83 -0.36
#